data_ca39577215a9f41aaa00c0e72f727ff4
#
_entry.id   ca39577215a9f41aaa00c0e72f727ff4
#
_cell.length_a   1.000
_cell.length_b   1.000
_cell.length_c   1.000
_cell.angle_alpha   90.00
_cell.angle_beta   90.00
_cell.angle_gamma   90.00
#
_symmetry.space_group_name_H-M   'P 1'
#
loop_
_entity.id
_entity.type
_entity.pdbx_description
1 polymer ?
#
loop_
_entity_poly.entity_id
_entity_poly.type
_entity_poly.pdbx_seq_one_letter_code
_entity_poly.pdbx_strand_id
1 'polypeptide(L)'
;MSRPLEITDEEILTALTGAEPKSLGELARALGMARMGRAGRRELRHRIAKLKRQGEIEEMRREGHRSYIATEQASRRAHAPAAEHAAKAGPLREAPPEPRAHERRDPNLFTGRFVQHRDGFGFVVPDEPIGIEGDLYVNAENTGDAMHGDRVTARIDRRRPDGRAEGHIVRVTSRAHPTVVGIYRYVSRGGIVQPLDPRLAREILVPAGDELPEQWRPAAERPRAEKTPPRRAELEGAAVNVELVRFPRGGVRALGRVIEVLGKPGEAGVDVEIIVRKHHLPHVFPDEVLDVALEAPQTVAAGALEGREDFRALPIVTIDGETARDFDDAVYVDRLPHGGFELQVHIADVAHYVERASALDREARLRGTSVYFPDRAIPMLPHELSNGICSLNPREDRLVMSVIMELDDAGKVLRARFTPGVIRSAERMTYTNVNRVLEGDPETTARYAALAERFRLMKELALLLNARRQERGAIDFDLPEPVVEFDELGHLKTISRSERNIAHRLIEEFMLAANEQVARYLDRRALGSLHRVHEIPDAKKVLEFEDLARAFGYSLGLGAALDRPVAVRHGRHAAQTRSGFRGRRQRPMVVSVPRELEIRPAHYQRLVEKISGRPEERILSYLMLRSLKQARYAADPIGHFALGLDFYTHFTSPIRRYPDLVVHRILKWAVAHPDERSLAGPYHAGELEEVSSESSEAERRAVDAERELVDWKTAEYMERHLGEEYDALIISVQKFGFFVELTEVFVEGLVPMDRLEETVGDRCFFRETDHAIVSRRRNRRFHLGDRVRVRAERIDPVFKRVEFAVLLGASK
;
A
#
# COMPACT_ATOMS: atom_id res chain seq x y z
N MET A 1 -35.16 -13.31 27.64
CA MET A 1 -33.69 -13.12 27.62
C MET A 1 -33.05 -14.48 27.88
N SER A 2 -32.70 -15.20 26.83
CA SER A 2 -32.02 -16.49 26.89
C SER A 2 -30.51 -16.24 26.78
N ARG A 3 -29.73 -16.70 27.77
CA ARG A 3 -28.26 -16.71 27.71
C ARG A 3 -27.79 -17.36 26.42
N PRO A 4 -26.74 -16.85 25.75
CA PRO A 4 -26.08 -17.60 24.68
C PRO A 4 -25.50 -18.88 25.29
N LEU A 5 -25.88 -20.03 24.76
CA LEU A 5 -25.28 -21.32 25.08
C LEU A 5 -23.89 -21.36 24.40
N GLU A 6 -22.85 -21.08 25.16
CA GLU A 6 -21.46 -21.35 24.75
C GLU A 6 -21.21 -22.85 24.79
N ILE A 7 -21.20 -23.50 23.64
CA ILE A 7 -20.79 -24.91 23.51
C ILE A 7 -19.25 -24.96 23.55
N THR A 8 -18.68 -25.77 24.42
CA THR A 8 -17.24 -25.97 24.45
C THR A 8 -16.82 -27.13 23.53
N ASP A 9 -15.56 -27.10 23.06
CA ASP A 9 -14.98 -28.16 22.24
C ASP A 9 -14.97 -29.49 23.03
N GLU A 10 -14.82 -29.46 24.37
CA GLU A 10 -14.82 -30.58 25.27
C GLU A 10 -16.21 -31.24 25.41
N GLU A 11 -17.29 -30.46 25.43
CA GLU A 11 -18.66 -30.98 25.41
C GLU A 11 -18.96 -31.72 24.10
N ILE A 12 -18.47 -31.20 22.96
CA ILE A 12 -18.61 -31.86 21.66
C ILE A 12 -17.86 -33.19 21.63
N LEU A 13 -16.60 -33.21 22.08
CA LEU A 13 -15.79 -34.43 22.15
C LEU A 13 -16.45 -35.46 23.08
N THR A 14 -16.87 -35.05 24.26
CA THR A 14 -17.59 -35.92 25.21
C THR A 14 -18.86 -36.53 24.59
N ALA A 15 -19.63 -35.72 23.85
CA ALA A 15 -20.84 -36.20 23.18
C ALA A 15 -20.54 -37.13 21.99
N LEU A 16 -19.31 -37.11 21.45
CA LEU A 16 -18.85 -37.94 20.35
C LEU A 16 -18.03 -39.15 20.83
N THR A 17 -17.69 -39.27 22.13
CA THR A 17 -17.07 -40.46 22.71
C THR A 17 -18.10 -41.58 22.80
N GLY A 18 -17.86 -42.68 22.11
CA GLY A 18 -18.72 -43.85 22.05
C GLY A 18 -18.49 -44.67 20.76
N ALA A 19 -19.01 -45.87 20.73
CA ALA A 19 -18.78 -46.80 19.63
C ALA A 19 -19.56 -46.45 18.33
N GLU A 20 -20.52 -45.50 18.40
CA GLU A 20 -21.34 -45.14 17.26
C GLU A 20 -21.14 -43.70 16.79
N PRO A 21 -20.86 -43.50 15.47
CA PRO A 21 -20.78 -42.18 14.86
C PRO A 21 -22.14 -41.46 14.88
N LYS A 22 -22.17 -40.22 15.27
CA LYS A 22 -23.38 -39.38 15.36
C LYS A 22 -23.50 -38.36 14.20
N SER A 23 -24.67 -38.30 13.60
CA SER A 23 -24.98 -37.23 12.65
C SER A 23 -25.04 -35.84 13.34
N LEU A 24 -24.97 -34.74 12.58
CA LEU A 24 -25.08 -33.39 13.13
C LEU A 24 -26.38 -33.19 13.95
N GLY A 25 -27.49 -33.83 13.54
CA GLY A 25 -28.76 -33.76 14.23
C GLY A 25 -28.79 -34.54 15.54
N GLU A 26 -28.12 -35.70 15.59
CA GLU A 26 -27.97 -36.50 16.80
C GLU A 26 -27.04 -35.86 17.79
N LEU A 27 -25.95 -35.24 17.32
CA LEU A 27 -25.01 -34.52 18.15
C LEU A 27 -25.68 -33.26 18.76
N ALA A 28 -26.46 -32.53 17.99
CA ALA A 28 -27.24 -31.39 18.50
C ALA A 28 -28.27 -31.79 19.57
N ARG A 29 -28.87 -33.00 19.45
CA ARG A 29 -29.78 -33.55 20.46
C ARG A 29 -29.03 -33.97 21.73
N ALA A 30 -27.88 -34.63 21.57
CA ALA A 30 -27.01 -35.04 22.68
C ALA A 30 -26.48 -33.86 23.50
N LEU A 31 -26.24 -32.71 22.85
CA LEU A 31 -25.84 -31.45 23.47
C LEU A 31 -27.00 -30.60 24.02
N GLY A 32 -28.23 -31.17 24.06
CA GLY A 32 -29.45 -30.47 24.57
C GLY A 32 -29.97 -29.35 23.66
N MET A 33 -29.54 -29.27 22.41
CA MET A 33 -29.76 -28.18 21.46
C MET A 33 -30.78 -28.52 20.37
N ALA A 34 -31.77 -29.37 20.71
CA ALA A 34 -32.78 -29.87 19.75
C ALA A 34 -33.64 -28.76 19.07
N ARG A 35 -33.75 -27.58 19.68
CA ARG A 35 -34.49 -26.41 19.14
C ARG A 35 -33.58 -25.28 18.68
N MET A 36 -32.38 -25.58 18.25
CA MET A 36 -31.37 -24.64 17.82
C MET A 36 -31.78 -23.92 16.53
N GLY A 37 -31.75 -22.59 16.53
CA GLY A 37 -31.91 -21.76 15.34
C GLY A 37 -30.75 -21.92 14.34
N ARG A 38 -30.82 -21.24 13.20
CA ARG A 38 -29.78 -21.30 12.15
C ARG A 38 -28.37 -20.93 12.67
N ALA A 39 -28.27 -19.93 13.55
CA ALA A 39 -27.00 -19.50 14.14
C ALA A 39 -26.30 -20.61 14.96
N GLY A 40 -27.02 -21.28 15.85
CA GLY A 40 -26.41 -22.35 16.66
C GLY A 40 -26.00 -23.57 15.84
N ARG A 41 -26.71 -23.90 14.75
CA ARG A 41 -26.30 -24.98 13.83
C ARG A 41 -25.02 -24.60 13.07
N ARG A 42 -24.83 -23.30 12.76
CA ARG A 42 -23.61 -22.80 12.11
C ARG A 42 -22.40 -22.89 13.06
N GLU A 43 -22.59 -22.47 14.31
CA GLU A 43 -21.54 -22.57 15.36
C GLU A 43 -21.10 -24.02 15.59
N LEU A 44 -22.06 -24.93 15.76
CA LEU A 44 -21.74 -26.35 15.93
C LEU A 44 -20.96 -26.92 14.73
N ARG A 45 -21.32 -26.57 13.50
CA ARG A 45 -20.59 -26.97 12.29
C ARG A 45 -19.17 -26.40 12.27
N HIS A 46 -19.03 -25.14 12.68
CA HIS A 46 -17.72 -24.48 12.72
C HIS A 46 -16.76 -25.20 13.71
N ARG A 47 -17.25 -25.51 14.91
CA ARG A 47 -16.48 -26.24 15.92
C ARG A 47 -16.13 -27.67 15.50
N ILE A 48 -17.08 -28.39 14.89
CA ILE A 48 -16.81 -29.71 14.31
C ILE A 48 -15.72 -29.63 13.23
N ALA A 49 -15.77 -28.62 12.35
CA ALA A 49 -14.77 -28.44 11.32
C ALA A 49 -13.39 -28.08 11.90
N LYS A 50 -13.36 -27.35 13.03
CA LYS A 50 -12.13 -27.06 13.78
C LYS A 50 -11.54 -28.34 14.39
N LEU A 51 -12.32 -29.12 15.13
CA LEU A 51 -11.88 -30.34 15.77
C LEU A 51 -11.45 -31.40 14.75
N LYS A 52 -12.10 -31.46 13.59
CA LYS A 52 -11.69 -32.32 12.47
C LYS A 52 -10.32 -31.90 11.92
N ARG A 53 -10.03 -30.61 11.77
CA ARG A 53 -8.70 -30.12 11.36
C ARG A 53 -7.62 -30.41 12.39
N GLN A 54 -7.97 -30.47 13.66
CA GLN A 54 -7.07 -30.83 14.77
C GLN A 54 -6.84 -32.32 14.90
N GLY A 55 -7.52 -33.16 14.09
CA GLY A 55 -7.42 -34.62 14.15
C GLY A 55 -8.12 -35.24 15.36
N GLU A 56 -8.98 -34.50 16.04
CA GLU A 56 -9.70 -34.99 17.23
C GLU A 56 -11.04 -35.67 16.89
N ILE A 57 -11.56 -35.42 15.67
CA ILE A 57 -12.82 -36.02 15.17
C ILE A 57 -12.59 -36.60 13.79
N GLU A 58 -13.14 -37.76 13.52
CA GLU A 58 -13.24 -38.41 12.21
C GLU A 58 -14.65 -38.27 11.64
N GLU A 59 -14.72 -37.99 10.33
CA GLU A 59 -15.96 -37.96 9.58
C GLU A 59 -16.18 -39.29 8.84
N MET A 60 -17.33 -39.90 9.04
CA MET A 60 -17.74 -41.14 8.38
C MET A 60 -19.09 -40.95 7.64
N ARG A 61 -19.42 -41.85 6.72
CA ARG A 61 -20.74 -41.90 6.12
C ARG A 61 -21.51 -43.10 6.68
N ARG A 62 -22.66 -42.84 7.29
CA ARG A 62 -23.60 -43.87 7.76
C ARG A 62 -24.95 -43.60 7.08
N GLU A 63 -25.49 -44.59 6.40
CA GLU A 63 -26.80 -44.53 5.72
C GLU A 63 -26.95 -43.31 4.79
N GLY A 64 -25.86 -42.95 4.07
CA GLY A 64 -25.87 -41.79 3.16
C GLY A 64 -25.65 -40.42 3.83
N HIS A 65 -25.66 -40.33 5.17
CA HIS A 65 -25.48 -39.11 5.94
C HIS A 65 -24.07 -38.98 6.53
N ARG A 66 -23.60 -37.75 6.66
CA ARG A 66 -22.33 -37.45 7.36
C ARG A 66 -22.50 -37.64 8.86
N SER A 67 -21.65 -38.44 9.43
CA SER A 67 -21.60 -38.73 10.88
C SER A 67 -20.18 -38.53 11.40
N TYR A 68 -20.05 -38.19 12.67
CA TYR A 68 -18.81 -37.82 13.34
C TYR A 68 -18.56 -38.73 14.55
N ILE A 69 -17.29 -39.04 14.79
CA ILE A 69 -16.84 -39.80 15.98
C ILE A 69 -15.54 -39.18 16.49
N ALA A 70 -15.33 -39.18 17.79
CA ALA A 70 -14.07 -38.75 18.39
C ALA A 70 -12.97 -39.81 18.13
N THR A 71 -11.76 -39.37 17.80
CA THR A 71 -10.61 -40.26 17.63
C THR A 71 -10.26 -40.92 18.94
N GLU A 72 -9.58 -42.07 18.87
CA GLU A 72 -9.22 -42.84 20.08
C GLU A 72 -8.40 -42.00 21.06
N GLN A 73 -7.54 -41.13 20.56
CA GLN A 73 -6.72 -40.22 21.36
C GLN A 73 -7.57 -39.14 22.06
N ALA A 74 -8.55 -38.56 21.39
CA ALA A 74 -9.46 -37.58 21.95
C ALA A 74 -10.44 -38.23 22.97
N SER A 75 -10.91 -39.46 22.68
CA SER A 75 -11.76 -40.20 23.60
C SER A 75 -11.07 -40.53 24.91
N ARG A 76 -9.79 -40.90 24.88
CA ARG A 76 -8.98 -41.12 26.10
C ARG A 76 -8.81 -39.85 26.94
N ARG A 77 -8.69 -38.70 26.28
CA ARG A 77 -8.56 -37.40 26.94
C ARG A 77 -9.86 -36.92 27.61
N ALA A 78 -11.00 -37.17 26.97
CA ALA A 78 -12.33 -36.85 27.50
C ALA A 78 -12.77 -37.72 28.69
N HIS A 79 -12.17 -38.90 28.91
CA HIS A 79 -12.49 -39.81 29.99
C HIS A 79 -11.48 -39.79 31.16
N ALA A 80 -10.47 -38.91 31.14
CA ALA A 80 -9.55 -38.73 32.25
C ALA A 80 -10.29 -38.10 33.45
N PRO A 81 -10.29 -38.74 34.64
CA PRO A 81 -11.06 -38.20 35.77
C PRO A 81 -10.45 -36.88 36.23
N ALA A 82 -11.31 -35.90 36.50
CA ALA A 82 -10.98 -34.55 36.93
C ALA A 82 -10.12 -34.45 38.23
N ALA A 83 -9.82 -35.59 38.88
CA ALA A 83 -9.02 -35.65 40.10
C ALA A 83 -7.49 -35.54 39.89
N GLU A 84 -6.98 -35.70 38.65
CA GLU A 84 -5.54 -35.55 38.39
C GLU A 84 -5.09 -34.11 38.10
N HIS A 85 -6.03 -33.20 37.87
CA HIS A 85 -5.70 -31.77 37.61
C HIS A 85 -5.64 -30.90 38.87
N ALA A 86 -6.17 -31.37 40.02
CA ALA A 86 -6.13 -30.65 41.30
C ALA A 86 -4.86 -30.90 42.15
N ALA A 87 -4.06 -31.91 41.85
CA ALA A 87 -2.90 -32.34 42.65
C ALA A 87 -1.53 -31.73 42.24
N LYS A 88 -1.53 -30.79 41.25
CA LYS A 88 -0.28 -30.13 40.80
C LYS A 88 -0.26 -28.63 41.03
N ALA A 89 -1.13 -28.06 41.87
CA ALA A 89 -0.99 -26.69 42.39
C ALA A 89 -0.14 -26.71 43.67
N GLY A 90 1.18 -26.85 43.53
CA GLY A 90 2.16 -26.54 44.58
C GLY A 90 2.41 -24.99 44.60
N PRO A 91 3.01 -24.47 45.72
CA PRO A 91 3.00 -23.04 46.02
C PRO A 91 3.74 -22.20 45.00
N LEU A 92 3.22 -20.99 44.80
CA LEU A 92 3.81 -19.91 44.04
C LEU A 92 5.32 -19.83 44.17
N ARG A 93 6.04 -20.25 43.19
CA ARG A 93 7.47 -19.95 43.01
C ARG A 93 7.69 -19.51 41.56
N GLU A 94 8.26 -18.29 41.47
CA GLU A 94 9.16 -17.77 40.45
C GLU A 94 8.60 -17.66 39.02
N ALA A 95 8.86 -16.52 38.42
CA ALA A 95 8.65 -16.17 37.04
C ALA A 95 8.91 -17.34 36.07
N PRO A 96 8.16 -17.43 34.95
CA PRO A 96 8.44 -18.46 33.97
C PRO A 96 9.90 -18.33 33.54
N PRO A 97 10.63 -19.46 33.41
CA PRO A 97 12.00 -19.41 32.93
C PRO A 97 11.97 -18.77 31.54
N GLU A 98 12.82 -17.79 31.33
CA GLU A 98 13.17 -17.30 30.03
C GLU A 98 13.34 -18.48 29.07
N PRO A 99 12.87 -18.37 27.81
CA PRO A 99 13.05 -19.45 26.85
C PRO A 99 14.55 -19.75 26.80
N ARG A 100 14.89 -21.02 27.08
CA ARG A 100 16.28 -21.51 27.07
C ARG A 100 16.88 -21.05 25.74
N ALA A 101 17.76 -20.04 25.82
CA ALA A 101 18.67 -19.71 24.76
C ALA A 101 19.45 -20.96 24.35
N HIS A 102 19.62 -21.08 23.00
CA HIS A 102 20.42 -22.04 22.28
C HIS A 102 19.75 -23.35 21.80
N GLU A 103 18.68 -23.25 21.03
CA GLU A 103 18.76 -23.90 19.73
C GLU A 103 19.70 -23.01 18.89
N ARG A 104 20.86 -23.57 18.52
CA ARG A 104 21.80 -22.87 17.60
C ARG A 104 21.05 -22.64 16.31
N ARG A 105 20.50 -21.42 16.13
CA ARG A 105 19.94 -20.99 14.84
C ARG A 105 21.06 -21.18 13.82
N ASP A 106 20.82 -21.99 12.81
CA ASP A 106 21.78 -22.14 11.71
C ASP A 106 22.04 -20.73 11.13
N PRO A 107 23.25 -20.17 11.24
CA PRO A 107 23.53 -18.80 10.84
C PRO A 107 23.35 -18.59 9.32
N ASN A 108 23.15 -19.68 8.59
CA ASN A 108 22.88 -19.64 7.15
C ASN A 108 21.38 -19.74 6.81
N LEU A 109 20.50 -19.93 7.81
CA LEU A 109 19.06 -20.04 7.62
C LEU A 109 18.39 -18.74 8.04
N PHE A 110 17.57 -18.17 7.16
CA PHE A 110 16.86 -16.91 7.41
C PHE A 110 15.53 -16.87 6.69
N THR A 111 14.67 -15.92 7.08
CA THR A 111 13.38 -15.62 6.42
C THR A 111 13.51 -14.39 5.54
N GLY A 112 12.72 -14.36 4.48
CA GLY A 112 12.70 -13.23 3.56
C GLY A 112 11.63 -13.38 2.48
N ARG A 113 11.53 -12.35 1.63
CA ARG A 113 10.60 -12.32 0.50
C ARG A 113 11.32 -12.74 -0.79
N PHE A 114 10.75 -13.69 -1.52
CA PHE A 114 11.29 -14.14 -2.80
C PHE A 114 10.84 -13.23 -3.94
N VAL A 115 11.79 -12.68 -4.68
CA VAL A 115 11.60 -11.86 -5.87
C VAL A 115 12.07 -12.64 -7.09
N GLN A 116 11.13 -13.16 -7.86
CA GLN A 116 11.43 -13.99 -9.04
C GLN A 116 11.69 -13.15 -10.28
N HIS A 117 12.67 -13.54 -11.08
CA HIS A 117 12.90 -13.02 -12.41
C HIS A 117 12.11 -13.84 -13.44
N ARG A 118 11.72 -13.23 -14.57
CA ARG A 118 10.99 -13.92 -15.67
C ARG A 118 11.69 -15.17 -16.23
N ASP A 119 13.02 -15.25 -16.10
CA ASP A 119 13.82 -16.40 -16.54
C ASP A 119 13.87 -17.54 -15.52
N GLY A 120 13.12 -17.42 -14.39
CA GLY A 120 12.92 -18.46 -13.38
C GLY A 120 13.88 -18.40 -12.19
N PHE A 121 15.01 -17.71 -12.27
CA PHE A 121 15.84 -17.43 -11.09
C PHE A 121 15.25 -16.29 -10.26
N GLY A 122 15.76 -16.06 -9.06
CA GLY A 122 15.31 -14.95 -8.25
C GLY A 122 16.26 -14.57 -7.13
N PHE A 123 15.77 -13.68 -6.28
CA PHE A 123 16.49 -13.19 -5.12
C PHE A 123 15.60 -13.30 -3.88
N VAL A 124 16.18 -13.66 -2.74
CA VAL A 124 15.47 -13.56 -1.44
C VAL A 124 15.99 -12.30 -0.75
N VAL A 125 15.06 -11.35 -0.56
CA VAL A 125 15.27 -10.13 0.21
C VAL A 125 15.10 -10.49 1.67
N PRO A 126 16.15 -10.46 2.51
CA PRO A 126 16.05 -10.84 3.92
C PRO A 126 15.14 -9.89 4.71
N ASP A 127 14.40 -10.41 5.67
CA ASP A 127 13.61 -9.59 6.62
C ASP A 127 14.52 -8.81 7.58
N GLU A 128 15.67 -9.40 7.95
CA GLU A 128 16.70 -8.79 8.79
C GLU A 128 18.07 -8.85 8.11
N PRO A 129 19.01 -7.94 8.42
CA PRO A 129 20.36 -7.99 7.86
C PRO A 129 21.08 -9.29 8.23
N ILE A 130 21.51 -10.07 7.25
CA ILE A 130 22.15 -11.40 7.44
C ILE A 130 23.66 -11.40 7.12
N GLY A 131 24.27 -10.21 7.05
CA GLY A 131 25.73 -10.08 6.81
C GLY A 131 26.18 -10.53 5.40
N ILE A 132 25.34 -10.34 4.39
CA ILE A 132 25.67 -10.47 2.96
C ILE A 132 25.54 -9.11 2.28
N GLU A 133 26.21 -8.90 1.18
CA GLU A 133 26.05 -7.71 0.35
C GLU A 133 24.92 -7.94 -0.67
N GLY A 134 23.78 -7.26 -0.46
CA GLY A 134 22.57 -7.40 -1.28
C GLY A 134 21.72 -8.62 -0.90
N ASP A 135 20.90 -9.06 -1.84
CA ASP A 135 19.93 -10.14 -1.66
C ASP A 135 20.54 -11.51 -1.96
N LEU A 136 19.99 -12.59 -1.38
CA LEU A 136 20.45 -13.94 -1.69
C LEU A 136 20.02 -14.33 -3.10
N TYR A 137 20.98 -14.64 -3.97
CA TYR A 137 20.69 -15.19 -5.30
C TYR A 137 20.23 -16.65 -5.20
N VAL A 138 19.13 -16.98 -5.88
CA VAL A 138 18.56 -18.34 -5.97
C VAL A 138 18.41 -18.72 -7.44
N ASN A 139 19.11 -19.78 -7.87
CA ASN A 139 18.98 -20.31 -9.22
C ASN A 139 17.60 -20.92 -9.44
N ALA A 140 17.13 -20.97 -10.70
CA ALA A 140 15.82 -21.51 -11.08
C ALA A 140 15.54 -22.94 -10.55
N GLU A 141 16.57 -23.78 -10.46
CA GLU A 141 16.48 -25.13 -9.93
C GLU A 141 16.31 -25.19 -8.40
N ASN A 142 16.68 -24.10 -7.72
CA ASN A 142 16.73 -23.99 -6.25
C ASN A 142 15.56 -23.20 -5.65
N THR A 143 14.58 -22.80 -6.47
CA THR A 143 13.41 -22.04 -6.03
C THR A 143 12.35 -22.92 -5.36
N GLY A 144 12.42 -24.24 -5.56
CA GLY A 144 11.41 -25.18 -5.06
C GLY A 144 10.04 -24.97 -5.71
N ASP A 145 9.04 -24.69 -4.91
CA ASP A 145 7.67 -24.32 -5.31
C ASP A 145 7.33 -22.85 -4.98
N ALA A 146 8.33 -22.05 -4.65
CA ALA A 146 8.13 -20.63 -4.39
C ALA A 146 7.85 -19.85 -5.68
N MET A 147 6.95 -18.88 -5.54
CA MET A 147 6.57 -17.92 -6.57
C MET A 147 6.97 -16.51 -6.17
N HIS A 148 6.95 -15.61 -7.13
CA HIS A 148 7.23 -14.19 -6.88
C HIS A 148 6.37 -13.65 -5.71
N GLY A 149 6.99 -12.93 -4.78
CA GLY A 149 6.30 -12.35 -3.64
C GLY A 149 6.18 -13.25 -2.41
N ASP A 150 6.32 -14.57 -2.55
CA ASP A 150 6.19 -15.50 -1.44
C ASP A 150 7.16 -15.21 -0.28
N ARG A 151 6.68 -15.35 0.93
CA ARG A 151 7.55 -15.38 2.12
C ARG A 151 8.17 -16.75 2.25
N VAL A 152 9.49 -16.81 2.39
CA VAL A 152 10.23 -18.06 2.35
C VAL A 152 11.26 -18.15 3.48
N THR A 153 11.56 -19.39 3.88
CA THR A 153 12.80 -19.69 4.61
C THR A 153 13.83 -20.10 3.57
N ALA A 154 14.95 -19.38 3.52
CA ALA A 154 16.06 -19.65 2.61
C ALA A 154 17.33 -20.01 3.35
N ARG A 155 18.24 -20.72 2.69
CA ARG A 155 19.54 -21.11 3.22
C ARG A 155 20.66 -20.61 2.31
N ILE A 156 21.71 -20.06 2.91
CA ILE A 156 22.94 -19.67 2.23
C ILE A 156 23.77 -20.93 2.01
N ASP A 157 24.04 -21.30 0.77
CA ASP A 157 24.91 -22.42 0.40
C ASP A 157 26.36 -21.98 0.18
N ARG A 158 26.52 -20.76 -0.38
CA ARG A 158 27.84 -20.24 -0.73
C ARG A 158 27.90 -18.73 -0.56
N ARG A 159 28.96 -18.27 0.13
CA ARG A 159 29.32 -16.85 0.18
C ARG A 159 30.44 -16.59 -0.83
N ARG A 160 30.30 -15.54 -1.63
CA ARG A 160 31.31 -15.15 -2.60
C ARG A 160 32.31 -14.15 -1.98
N PRO A 161 33.53 -14.04 -2.51
CA PRO A 161 34.53 -13.09 -2.01
C PRO A 161 34.15 -11.62 -2.14
N ASP A 162 33.14 -11.32 -2.99
CA ASP A 162 32.59 -9.97 -3.18
C ASP A 162 31.46 -9.63 -2.21
N GLY A 163 31.24 -10.46 -1.17
CA GLY A 163 30.20 -10.26 -0.14
C GLY A 163 28.82 -10.79 -0.52
N ARG A 164 28.57 -11.17 -1.78
CA ARG A 164 27.31 -11.74 -2.24
C ARG A 164 27.17 -13.18 -1.84
N ALA A 165 25.92 -13.67 -1.84
CA ALA A 165 25.63 -15.06 -1.49
C ALA A 165 24.70 -15.73 -2.52
N GLU A 166 24.84 -17.06 -2.60
CA GLU A 166 23.98 -17.95 -3.36
C GLU A 166 23.38 -19.00 -2.42
N GLY A 167 22.16 -19.43 -2.71
CA GLY A 167 21.49 -20.43 -1.88
C GLY A 167 20.25 -21.01 -2.51
N HIS A 168 19.44 -21.65 -1.67
CA HIS A 168 18.19 -22.26 -2.07
C HIS A 168 17.04 -21.92 -1.12
N ILE A 169 15.81 -22.07 -1.60
CA ILE A 169 14.62 -21.94 -0.79
C ILE A 169 14.34 -23.29 -0.13
N VAL A 170 14.27 -23.28 1.20
CA VAL A 170 13.99 -24.49 2.00
C VAL A 170 12.49 -24.77 2.04
N ARG A 171 11.70 -23.72 2.28
CA ARG A 171 10.24 -23.83 2.32
C ARG A 171 9.58 -22.47 2.12
N VAL A 172 8.35 -22.47 1.61
CA VAL A 172 7.45 -21.32 1.61
C VAL A 172 6.74 -21.25 2.97
N THR A 173 6.77 -20.09 3.60
CA THR A 173 6.12 -19.84 4.89
C THR A 173 4.76 -19.18 4.73
N SER A 174 4.61 -18.34 3.68
CA SER A 174 3.35 -17.69 3.31
C SER A 174 3.30 -17.46 1.82
N ARG A 175 2.14 -17.71 1.21
CA ARG A 175 1.88 -17.48 -0.21
C ARG A 175 1.43 -16.06 -0.44
N ALA A 176 2.09 -15.36 -1.35
CA ALA A 176 1.67 -14.03 -1.80
C ALA A 176 0.48 -14.10 -2.76
N HIS A 177 0.43 -15.16 -3.58
CA HIS A 177 -0.56 -15.30 -4.65
C HIS A 177 -1.31 -16.65 -4.53
N PRO A 178 -2.34 -16.74 -3.67
CA PRO A 178 -3.22 -17.91 -3.64
C PRO A 178 -4.10 -17.97 -4.89
N THR A 179 -4.36 -16.83 -5.51
CA THR A 179 -5.05 -16.68 -6.78
C THR A 179 -4.19 -15.94 -7.79
N VAL A 180 -4.42 -16.17 -9.08
CA VAL A 180 -3.68 -15.53 -10.17
C VAL A 180 -4.66 -15.11 -11.27
N VAL A 181 -4.53 -13.89 -11.74
CA VAL A 181 -5.27 -13.39 -12.89
C VAL A 181 -4.50 -13.68 -14.18
N GLY A 182 -5.20 -14.18 -15.19
CA GLY A 182 -4.60 -14.49 -16.48
C GLY A 182 -5.63 -14.63 -17.59
N ILE A 183 -5.13 -14.80 -18.81
CA ILE A 183 -5.96 -14.99 -20.01
C ILE A 183 -6.22 -16.47 -20.23
N TYR A 184 -7.49 -16.84 -20.30
CA TYR A 184 -7.92 -18.21 -20.51
C TYR A 184 -7.88 -18.60 -21.98
N ARG A 185 -7.39 -19.81 -22.27
CA ARG A 185 -7.40 -20.42 -23.60
C ARG A 185 -7.79 -21.87 -23.50
N TYR A 186 -8.64 -22.32 -24.42
CA TYR A 186 -8.99 -23.73 -24.52
C TYR A 186 -7.86 -24.56 -25.12
N VAL A 187 -7.68 -25.75 -24.57
CA VAL A 187 -6.84 -26.83 -25.14
C VAL A 187 -7.65 -28.12 -25.22
N SER A 188 -7.10 -29.17 -25.85
CA SER A 188 -7.79 -30.41 -26.11
C SER A 188 -8.36 -31.12 -24.85
N ARG A 189 -7.81 -30.88 -23.68
CA ARG A 189 -8.23 -31.47 -22.39
C ARG A 189 -8.29 -30.44 -21.28
N GLY A 190 -9.27 -29.51 -21.34
CA GLY A 190 -9.44 -28.43 -20.37
C GLY A 190 -9.01 -27.08 -20.88
N GLY A 191 -8.32 -26.28 -20.06
CA GLY A 191 -7.83 -24.96 -20.40
C GLY A 191 -6.40 -24.68 -19.92
N ILE A 192 -5.85 -23.62 -20.45
CA ILE A 192 -4.60 -23.02 -19.98
C ILE A 192 -4.89 -21.57 -19.68
N VAL A 193 -4.41 -21.11 -18.52
CA VAL A 193 -4.41 -19.69 -18.18
C VAL A 193 -2.99 -19.17 -18.26
N GLN A 194 -2.80 -18.14 -19.08
CA GLN A 194 -1.56 -17.40 -19.15
C GLN A 194 -1.60 -16.23 -18.16
N PRO A 195 -0.82 -16.27 -17.07
CA PRO A 195 -0.79 -15.19 -16.10
C PRO A 195 -0.43 -13.84 -16.73
N LEU A 196 -1.08 -12.77 -16.28
CA LEU A 196 -0.75 -11.40 -16.68
C LEU A 196 0.56 -10.91 -16.08
N ASP A 197 0.99 -11.49 -14.95
CA ASP A 197 2.33 -11.26 -14.40
C ASP A 197 3.28 -12.41 -14.82
N PRO A 198 4.23 -12.17 -15.74
CA PRO A 198 5.12 -13.21 -16.24
C PRO A 198 6.12 -13.71 -15.17
N ARG A 199 6.20 -13.09 -14.00
CA ARG A 199 7.04 -13.52 -12.88
C ARG A 199 6.42 -14.65 -12.07
N LEU A 200 5.09 -14.88 -12.16
CA LEU A 200 4.38 -15.85 -11.32
C LEU A 200 4.53 -17.29 -11.84
N ALA A 201 4.14 -17.54 -13.04
CA ALA A 201 4.22 -18.83 -13.73
C ALA A 201 4.13 -18.63 -15.24
N ARG A 202 4.64 -19.59 -16.03
CA ARG A 202 4.48 -19.50 -17.50
C ARG A 202 3.06 -19.81 -17.94
N GLU A 203 2.46 -20.85 -17.37
CA GLU A 203 1.11 -21.30 -17.66
C GLU A 203 0.51 -22.02 -16.45
N ILE A 204 -0.79 -21.89 -16.25
CA ILE A 204 -1.56 -22.61 -15.25
C ILE A 204 -2.51 -23.53 -15.99
N LEU A 205 -2.45 -24.83 -15.70
CA LEU A 205 -3.37 -25.81 -16.27
C LEU A 205 -4.69 -25.77 -15.51
N VAL A 206 -5.79 -25.72 -16.25
CA VAL A 206 -7.15 -25.80 -15.72
C VAL A 206 -7.77 -27.11 -16.23
N PRO A 207 -8.00 -28.09 -15.37
CA PRO A 207 -8.62 -29.36 -15.76
C PRO A 207 -10.03 -29.16 -16.32
N ALA A 208 -10.46 -30.10 -17.18
CA ALA A 208 -11.85 -30.13 -17.67
C ALA A 208 -12.81 -30.24 -16.46
N GLY A 209 -13.80 -29.35 -16.41
CA GLY A 209 -14.76 -29.20 -15.30
C GLY A 209 -14.40 -28.16 -14.27
N ASP A 210 -13.18 -27.60 -14.32
CA ASP A 210 -12.71 -26.52 -13.45
C ASP A 210 -12.62 -25.16 -14.18
N GLU A 211 -13.16 -25.10 -15.42
CA GLU A 211 -13.14 -23.89 -16.27
C GLU A 211 -14.13 -22.82 -15.83
N LEU A 212 -15.14 -23.19 -15.06
CA LEU A 212 -16.19 -22.29 -14.61
C LEU A 212 -16.19 -22.19 -13.08
N PRO A 213 -16.47 -21.00 -12.54
CA PRO A 213 -16.74 -20.81 -11.12
C PRO A 213 -17.78 -21.80 -10.59
N GLU A 214 -17.68 -22.19 -9.33
CA GLU A 214 -18.58 -23.18 -8.70
C GLU A 214 -20.06 -22.76 -8.81
N GLN A 215 -20.35 -21.48 -8.71
CA GLN A 215 -21.68 -20.89 -8.85
C GLN A 215 -22.29 -21.10 -10.26
N TRP A 216 -21.47 -21.35 -11.28
CA TRP A 216 -21.92 -21.58 -12.66
C TRP A 216 -21.88 -23.05 -13.05
N ARG A 217 -21.43 -23.91 -12.15
CA ARG A 217 -21.51 -25.37 -12.37
C ARG A 217 -22.98 -25.84 -12.22
N PRO A 218 -23.46 -26.75 -13.05
CA PRO A 218 -24.82 -27.25 -12.96
C PRO A 218 -25.06 -27.87 -11.57
N ALA A 219 -25.74 -27.20 -10.69
CA ALA A 219 -26.29 -27.72 -9.44
C ALA A 219 -27.82 -27.70 -9.53
N ALA A 220 -28.48 -28.76 -9.09
CA ALA A 220 -29.90 -28.99 -9.25
C ALA A 220 -30.82 -27.93 -8.56
N GLU A 221 -30.30 -27.00 -7.84
CA GLU A 221 -31.07 -25.99 -7.08
C GLU A 221 -30.35 -24.64 -7.09
N ARG A 222 -30.69 -23.75 -8.04
CA ARG A 222 -30.26 -22.36 -8.04
C ARG A 222 -31.44 -21.38 -7.92
N PRO A 223 -31.29 -20.26 -7.16
CA PRO A 223 -32.23 -19.16 -7.24
C PRO A 223 -32.20 -18.53 -8.64
N ARG A 224 -33.38 -18.18 -9.16
CA ARG A 224 -33.62 -17.69 -10.54
C ARG A 224 -32.94 -16.36 -10.93
N ALA A 225 -32.06 -15.80 -10.13
CA ALA A 225 -31.49 -14.46 -10.34
C ALA A 225 -30.01 -14.45 -10.78
N GLU A 226 -29.38 -15.61 -10.99
CA GLU A 226 -27.97 -15.65 -11.38
C GLU A 226 -27.77 -15.58 -12.89
N LYS A 227 -26.75 -14.84 -13.30
CA LYS A 227 -26.31 -14.69 -14.69
C LYS A 227 -26.10 -16.07 -15.35
N THR A 228 -26.49 -16.20 -16.60
CA THR A 228 -26.25 -17.39 -17.42
C THR A 228 -24.75 -17.66 -17.51
N PRO A 229 -24.26 -18.92 -17.34
CA PRO A 229 -22.84 -19.20 -17.46
C PRO A 229 -22.34 -18.82 -18.87
N PRO A 230 -21.13 -18.25 -18.97
CA PRO A 230 -20.56 -17.85 -20.25
C PRO A 230 -20.41 -19.05 -21.17
N ARG A 231 -20.67 -18.85 -22.45
CA ARG A 231 -20.43 -19.85 -23.48
C ARG A 231 -18.94 -20.06 -23.70
N ARG A 232 -18.54 -21.21 -24.23
CA ARG A 232 -17.14 -21.52 -24.54
C ARG A 232 -16.45 -20.42 -25.35
N ALA A 233 -17.16 -19.83 -26.33
CA ALA A 233 -16.64 -18.72 -27.15
C ALA A 233 -16.40 -17.42 -26.34
N GLU A 234 -17.08 -17.22 -25.22
CA GLU A 234 -16.96 -16.08 -24.36
C GLU A 234 -15.79 -16.23 -23.39
N LEU A 235 -15.44 -17.48 -23.00
CA LEU A 235 -14.28 -17.76 -22.14
C LEU A 235 -12.95 -17.67 -22.91
N GLU A 236 -12.95 -18.03 -24.20
CA GLU A 236 -11.72 -17.93 -25.00
C GLU A 236 -11.24 -16.50 -25.09
N GLY A 237 -10.03 -16.26 -24.60
CA GLY A 237 -9.41 -14.93 -24.51
C GLY A 237 -9.92 -14.06 -23.38
N ALA A 238 -10.81 -14.56 -22.50
CA ALA A 238 -11.27 -13.81 -21.34
C ALA A 238 -10.19 -13.76 -20.24
N ALA A 239 -10.16 -12.68 -19.51
CA ALA A 239 -9.45 -12.58 -18.25
C ALA A 239 -10.22 -13.35 -17.17
N VAL A 240 -9.51 -14.20 -16.44
CA VAL A 240 -10.07 -15.03 -15.38
C VAL A 240 -9.22 -14.93 -14.11
N ASN A 241 -9.86 -15.07 -12.96
CA ASN A 241 -9.18 -15.25 -11.68
C ASN A 241 -9.15 -16.73 -11.33
N VAL A 242 -7.96 -17.27 -11.08
CA VAL A 242 -7.69 -18.71 -10.90
C VAL A 242 -7.13 -18.96 -9.52
N GLU A 243 -7.78 -19.80 -8.74
CA GLU A 243 -7.24 -20.34 -7.50
C GLU A 243 -6.19 -21.43 -7.80
N LEU A 244 -5.01 -21.32 -7.20
CA LEU A 244 -3.95 -22.31 -7.36
C LEU A 244 -4.19 -23.52 -6.45
N VAL A 245 -4.52 -24.66 -7.07
CA VAL A 245 -4.68 -25.94 -6.37
C VAL A 245 -3.32 -26.62 -6.15
N ARG A 246 -2.41 -26.46 -7.11
CA ARG A 246 -1.03 -26.94 -7.01
C ARG A 246 -0.08 -25.89 -7.58
N PHE A 247 0.92 -25.55 -6.77
CA PHE A 247 1.97 -24.60 -7.13
C PHE A 247 3.00 -25.23 -8.10
N PRO A 248 3.68 -24.44 -8.95
CA PRO A 248 4.71 -24.95 -9.85
C PRO A 248 5.88 -25.53 -9.05
N ARG A 249 6.45 -26.66 -9.47
CA ARG A 249 7.61 -27.27 -8.80
C ARG A 249 8.44 -28.10 -9.79
N GLY A 250 9.76 -27.85 -9.85
CA GLY A 250 10.68 -28.72 -10.59
C GLY A 250 10.29 -28.96 -12.06
N GLY A 251 9.82 -27.94 -12.78
CA GLY A 251 9.35 -28.02 -14.16
C GLY A 251 7.91 -28.54 -14.33
N VAL A 252 7.23 -28.89 -13.24
CA VAL A 252 5.80 -29.25 -13.27
C VAL A 252 4.98 -27.97 -13.26
N ARG A 253 4.04 -27.83 -14.20
CA ARG A 253 3.15 -26.66 -14.32
C ARG A 253 2.23 -26.54 -13.11
N ALA A 254 1.85 -25.32 -12.79
CA ALA A 254 0.80 -25.03 -11.81
C ALA A 254 -0.54 -25.63 -12.27
N LEU A 255 -1.37 -26.02 -11.31
CA LEU A 255 -2.74 -26.47 -11.54
C LEU A 255 -3.68 -25.53 -10.82
N GLY A 256 -4.72 -25.07 -11.51
CA GLY A 256 -5.68 -24.14 -10.95
C GLY A 256 -7.11 -24.41 -11.32
N ARG A 257 -8.01 -23.71 -10.66
CA ARG A 257 -9.46 -23.72 -10.89
C ARG A 257 -9.93 -22.28 -11.09
N VAL A 258 -10.72 -22.03 -12.14
CA VAL A 258 -11.33 -20.71 -12.36
C VAL A 258 -12.36 -20.47 -11.27
N ILE A 259 -12.17 -19.38 -10.53
CA ILE A 259 -13.09 -18.93 -9.48
C ILE A 259 -13.93 -17.73 -9.91
N GLU A 260 -13.47 -16.99 -10.93
CA GLU A 260 -14.16 -15.80 -11.42
C GLU A 260 -13.82 -15.55 -12.90
N VAL A 261 -14.78 -15.11 -13.69
CA VAL A 261 -14.58 -14.64 -15.08
C VAL A 261 -14.79 -13.14 -15.08
N LEU A 262 -13.73 -12.39 -15.44
CA LEU A 262 -13.72 -10.94 -15.33
C LEU A 262 -14.26 -10.23 -16.58
N GLY A 263 -14.11 -10.86 -17.77
CA GLY A 263 -14.48 -10.30 -19.08
C GLY A 263 -13.33 -10.33 -20.06
N LYS A 264 -13.54 -9.82 -21.26
CA LYS A 264 -12.46 -9.73 -22.25
C LYS A 264 -11.63 -8.47 -22.05
N PRO A 265 -10.29 -8.56 -22.14
CA PRO A 265 -9.45 -7.38 -22.16
C PRO A 265 -9.89 -6.39 -23.25
N GLY A 266 -10.04 -5.11 -22.87
CA GLY A 266 -10.55 -4.05 -23.76
C GLY A 266 -12.04 -3.75 -23.62
N GLU A 267 -12.81 -4.57 -22.91
CA GLU A 267 -14.16 -4.22 -22.49
C GLU A 267 -14.12 -3.19 -21.33
N ALA A 268 -15.06 -2.25 -21.31
CA ALA A 268 -15.09 -1.17 -20.31
C ALA A 268 -15.13 -1.72 -18.88
N GLY A 269 -14.20 -1.29 -18.05
CA GLY A 269 -14.09 -1.66 -16.63
C GLY A 269 -13.44 -3.01 -16.33
N VAL A 270 -13.18 -3.85 -17.33
CA VAL A 270 -12.50 -5.15 -17.14
C VAL A 270 -11.06 -4.98 -16.69
N ASP A 271 -10.40 -3.94 -17.14
CA ASP A 271 -9.05 -3.57 -16.70
C ASP A 271 -8.98 -3.28 -15.19
N VAL A 272 -9.95 -2.55 -14.66
CA VAL A 272 -10.05 -2.29 -13.20
C VAL A 272 -10.28 -3.60 -12.44
N GLU A 273 -11.20 -4.45 -12.92
CA GLU A 273 -11.47 -5.75 -12.30
C GLU A 273 -10.23 -6.65 -12.29
N ILE A 274 -9.43 -6.62 -13.38
CA ILE A 274 -8.15 -7.34 -13.47
C ILE A 274 -7.17 -6.81 -12.41
N ILE A 275 -6.97 -5.50 -12.32
CA ILE A 275 -6.03 -4.87 -11.38
C ILE A 275 -6.44 -5.16 -9.93
N VAL A 276 -7.72 -5.05 -9.61
CA VAL A 276 -8.26 -5.33 -8.28
C VAL A 276 -7.90 -6.76 -7.83
N ARG A 277 -8.12 -7.78 -8.69
CA ARG A 277 -7.80 -9.19 -8.35
C ARG A 277 -6.31 -9.46 -8.38
N LYS A 278 -5.59 -8.88 -9.34
CA LYS A 278 -4.14 -9.02 -9.45
C LYS A 278 -3.39 -8.53 -8.22
N HIS A 279 -3.84 -7.42 -7.64
CA HIS A 279 -3.28 -6.86 -6.41
C HIS A 279 -3.98 -7.39 -5.15
N HIS A 280 -4.89 -8.35 -5.25
CA HIS A 280 -5.63 -8.93 -4.13
C HIS A 280 -6.30 -7.86 -3.25
N LEU A 281 -6.87 -6.82 -3.87
CA LEU A 281 -7.57 -5.77 -3.14
C LEU A 281 -8.91 -6.30 -2.61
N PRO A 282 -9.23 -6.14 -1.33
CA PRO A 282 -10.55 -6.44 -0.79
C PRO A 282 -11.59 -5.48 -1.41
N HIS A 283 -12.50 -5.99 -2.26
CA HIS A 283 -13.42 -5.16 -3.04
C HIS A 283 -14.90 -5.45 -2.77
N VAL A 284 -15.19 -6.51 -2.05
CA VAL A 284 -16.55 -6.86 -1.61
C VAL A 284 -16.58 -6.82 -0.10
N PHE A 285 -17.57 -6.13 0.47
CA PHE A 285 -17.81 -6.17 1.90
C PHE A 285 -18.59 -7.44 2.26
N PRO A 286 -18.22 -8.14 3.34
CA PRO A 286 -19.02 -9.25 3.86
C PRO A 286 -20.43 -8.79 4.29
N ASP A 287 -21.45 -9.66 4.14
CA ASP A 287 -22.83 -9.35 4.53
C ASP A 287 -22.93 -8.85 5.99
N GLU A 288 -22.17 -9.45 6.92
CA GLU A 288 -22.09 -9.02 8.32
C GLU A 288 -21.67 -7.55 8.48
N VAL A 289 -20.76 -7.08 7.62
CA VAL A 289 -20.25 -5.71 7.64
C VAL A 289 -21.29 -4.75 7.05
N LEU A 290 -21.97 -5.17 5.96
CA LEU A 290 -23.03 -4.38 5.34
C LEU A 290 -24.25 -4.26 6.25
N ASP A 291 -24.64 -5.34 6.94
CA ASP A 291 -25.74 -5.32 7.90
C ASP A 291 -25.49 -4.31 9.01
N VAL A 292 -24.28 -4.30 9.60
CA VAL A 292 -23.89 -3.32 10.63
C VAL A 292 -23.85 -1.90 10.06
N ALA A 293 -23.39 -1.72 8.83
CA ALA A 293 -23.33 -0.40 8.18
C ALA A 293 -24.72 0.18 7.91
N LEU A 294 -25.68 -0.67 7.50
CA LEU A 294 -27.08 -0.27 7.29
C LEU A 294 -27.82 0.10 8.59
N GLU A 295 -27.41 -0.49 9.73
CA GLU A 295 -27.93 -0.14 11.05
C GLU A 295 -27.32 1.16 11.62
N ALA A 296 -26.27 1.69 10.99
CA ALA A 296 -25.63 2.92 11.45
C ALA A 296 -26.61 4.12 11.42
N PRO A 297 -26.60 4.97 12.46
CA PRO A 297 -27.50 6.13 12.50
C PRO A 297 -27.16 7.10 11.36
N GLN A 298 -28.16 7.64 10.69
CA GLN A 298 -27.99 8.65 9.64
C GLN A 298 -27.89 10.08 10.19
N THR A 299 -28.21 10.28 11.47
CA THR A 299 -28.13 11.55 12.18
C THR A 299 -27.50 11.37 13.55
N VAL A 300 -26.87 12.42 14.07
CA VAL A 300 -26.25 12.40 15.39
C VAL A 300 -27.33 12.30 16.47
N ALA A 301 -27.27 11.24 17.26
CA ALA A 301 -28.21 11.05 18.40
C ALA A 301 -27.91 12.06 19.52
N ALA A 302 -28.94 12.53 20.21
CA ALA A 302 -28.81 13.49 21.30
C ALA A 302 -27.86 13.02 22.42
N GLY A 303 -27.88 11.73 22.76
CA GLY A 303 -26.94 11.14 23.73
C GLY A 303 -25.50 11.13 23.32
N ALA A 304 -25.21 11.17 22.00
CA ALA A 304 -23.84 11.23 21.48
C ALA A 304 -23.21 12.63 21.63
N LEU A 305 -24.01 13.65 22.01
CA LEU A 305 -23.54 15.01 22.25
C LEU A 305 -22.97 15.21 23.65
N GLU A 306 -23.27 14.31 24.59
CA GLU A 306 -22.80 14.42 25.96
C GLU A 306 -21.28 14.36 26.05
N GLY A 307 -20.70 15.31 26.79
CA GLY A 307 -19.24 15.43 26.94
C GLY A 307 -18.49 15.96 25.73
N ARG A 308 -19.21 16.47 24.71
CA ARG A 308 -18.63 17.07 23.49
C ARG A 308 -18.75 18.60 23.53
N GLU A 309 -17.76 19.26 22.99
CA GLU A 309 -17.74 20.71 22.79
C GLU A 309 -18.58 21.08 21.55
N ASP A 310 -19.40 22.12 21.67
CA ASP A 310 -20.32 22.54 20.60
C ASP A 310 -19.68 23.65 19.74
N PHE A 311 -19.30 23.33 18.53
CA PHE A 311 -18.72 24.23 17.53
C PHE A 311 -19.71 24.62 16.43
N ARG A 312 -20.98 24.24 16.51
CA ARG A 312 -21.98 24.43 15.43
C ARG A 312 -22.28 25.87 15.07
N ALA A 313 -21.95 26.81 15.96
CA ALA A 313 -22.11 28.25 15.71
C ALA A 313 -20.98 28.86 14.88
N LEU A 314 -19.85 28.17 14.71
CA LEU A 314 -18.71 28.65 13.94
C LEU A 314 -18.89 28.36 12.45
N PRO A 315 -18.47 29.28 11.56
CA PRO A 315 -18.50 29.07 10.12
C PRO A 315 -17.35 28.16 9.65
N ILE A 316 -17.38 26.93 10.12
CA ILE A 316 -16.43 25.87 9.76
C ILE A 316 -16.74 25.39 8.34
N VAL A 317 -15.73 25.08 7.54
CA VAL A 317 -15.89 24.61 6.15
C VAL A 317 -15.05 23.37 5.88
N THR A 318 -15.53 22.52 4.99
CA THR A 318 -14.71 21.50 4.34
C THR A 318 -14.18 22.03 3.01
N ILE A 319 -12.96 21.66 2.60
CA ILE A 319 -12.34 22.10 1.33
C ILE A 319 -11.69 20.89 0.66
N ASP A 320 -12.31 20.37 -0.40
CA ASP A 320 -11.93 19.10 -1.03
C ASP A 320 -11.95 19.19 -2.56
N GLY A 321 -11.62 18.09 -3.23
CA GLY A 321 -11.80 17.96 -4.68
C GLY A 321 -13.27 17.93 -5.08
N GLU A 322 -13.56 18.21 -6.35
CA GLU A 322 -14.93 18.32 -6.88
C GLU A 322 -15.74 17.03 -6.74
N THR A 323 -15.10 15.89 -6.87
CA THR A 323 -15.71 14.55 -6.87
C THR A 323 -15.72 13.87 -5.49
N ALA A 324 -15.06 14.44 -4.49
CA ALA A 324 -15.00 13.89 -3.13
C ALA A 324 -16.39 13.84 -2.49
N ARG A 325 -16.64 12.77 -1.72
CA ARG A 325 -17.88 12.55 -0.94
C ARG A 325 -17.61 12.14 0.51
N ASP A 326 -16.39 11.80 0.83
CA ASP A 326 -15.87 11.33 2.11
C ASP A 326 -15.04 12.43 2.76
N PHE A 327 -15.74 13.45 3.31
CA PHE A 327 -15.10 14.64 3.89
C PHE A 327 -14.58 14.29 5.30
N ASP A 328 -13.27 14.03 5.37
CA ASP A 328 -12.58 13.67 6.61
C ASP A 328 -12.36 14.88 7.52
N ASP A 329 -12.06 16.07 6.94
CA ASP A 329 -11.58 17.24 7.65
C ASP A 329 -12.38 18.51 7.36
N ALA A 330 -12.52 19.33 8.40
CA ALA A 330 -13.09 20.67 8.32
C ALA A 330 -12.22 21.64 9.11
N VAL A 331 -12.13 22.88 8.66
CA VAL A 331 -11.19 23.86 9.17
C VAL A 331 -11.86 25.19 9.51
N TYR A 332 -11.28 25.87 10.52
CA TYR A 332 -11.65 27.21 10.93
C TYR A 332 -10.42 27.97 11.38
N VAL A 333 -10.31 29.25 10.99
CA VAL A 333 -9.22 30.14 11.41
C VAL A 333 -9.83 31.47 11.87
N ASP A 334 -9.32 32.00 12.99
CA ASP A 334 -9.65 33.35 13.46
C ASP A 334 -8.42 34.06 14.03
N ARG A 335 -8.53 35.36 14.24
CA ARG A 335 -7.55 36.17 14.98
C ARG A 335 -7.77 36.08 16.47
N LEU A 336 -6.70 35.90 17.22
CA LEU A 336 -6.75 36.00 18.68
C LEU A 336 -6.82 37.46 19.11
N PRO A 337 -7.54 37.80 20.20
CA PRO A 337 -7.69 39.19 20.67
C PRO A 337 -6.37 39.91 21.01
N HIS A 338 -5.33 39.15 21.30
CA HIS A 338 -4.01 39.63 21.69
C HIS A 338 -2.94 39.44 20.58
N GLY A 339 -3.34 39.24 19.37
CA GLY A 339 -2.47 38.94 18.23
C GLY A 339 -2.27 37.45 17.99
N GLY A 340 -1.85 37.08 16.79
CA GLY A 340 -1.72 35.71 16.36
C GLY A 340 -3.03 35.08 15.83
N PHE A 341 -3.09 33.76 15.79
CA PHE A 341 -4.18 33.00 15.14
C PHE A 341 -4.71 31.89 16.04
N GLU A 342 -6.00 31.62 15.93
CA GLU A 342 -6.58 30.36 16.35
C GLU A 342 -6.84 29.54 15.10
N LEU A 343 -6.24 28.34 15.02
CA LEU A 343 -6.51 27.35 13.98
C LEU A 343 -7.24 26.17 14.62
N GLN A 344 -8.43 25.86 14.10
CA GLN A 344 -9.18 24.66 14.48
C GLN A 344 -9.19 23.71 13.30
N VAL A 345 -8.81 22.44 13.56
CA VAL A 345 -8.89 21.32 12.64
C VAL A 345 -9.81 20.27 13.26
N HIS A 346 -10.92 20.00 12.58
CA HIS A 346 -11.97 19.10 13.04
C HIS A 346 -11.97 17.88 12.13
N ILE A 347 -11.70 16.71 12.68
CA ILE A 347 -11.63 15.46 11.94
C ILE A 347 -12.81 14.58 12.30
N ALA A 348 -13.44 13.96 11.32
CA ALA A 348 -14.55 13.03 11.49
C ALA A 348 -14.27 12.00 12.59
N ASP A 349 -15.14 11.90 13.59
CA ASP A 349 -14.97 10.95 14.70
C ASP A 349 -15.43 9.54 14.31
N VAL A 350 -14.77 8.96 13.32
CA VAL A 350 -15.02 7.59 12.84
C VAL A 350 -14.91 6.57 13.96
N ALA A 351 -14.02 6.82 14.94
CA ALA A 351 -13.83 5.95 16.10
C ALA A 351 -15.07 5.88 17.04
N HIS A 352 -16.07 6.74 16.84
CA HIS A 352 -17.35 6.64 17.52
C HIS A 352 -18.25 5.58 16.89
N TYR A 353 -18.21 5.43 15.57
CA TYR A 353 -19.08 4.54 14.81
C TYR A 353 -18.43 3.17 14.53
N VAL A 354 -17.12 3.14 14.43
CA VAL A 354 -16.34 1.92 14.19
C VAL A 354 -15.67 1.49 15.49
N GLU A 355 -16.38 0.71 16.28
CA GLU A 355 -15.86 0.18 17.56
C GLU A 355 -14.75 -0.81 17.32
N ARG A 356 -13.72 -0.79 18.21
CA ARG A 356 -12.60 -1.73 18.14
C ARG A 356 -13.07 -3.18 18.19
N ALA A 357 -12.49 -4.04 17.39
CA ALA A 357 -12.79 -5.46 17.23
C ALA A 357 -14.23 -5.76 16.72
N SER A 358 -15.01 -4.76 16.28
CA SER A 358 -16.27 -4.96 15.56
C SER A 358 -16.05 -5.59 14.18
N ALA A 359 -17.14 -5.99 13.49
CA ALA A 359 -17.04 -6.47 12.10
C ALA A 359 -16.49 -5.37 11.17
N LEU A 360 -16.96 -4.12 11.34
CA LEU A 360 -16.45 -2.95 10.62
C LEU A 360 -14.95 -2.72 10.85
N ASP A 361 -14.48 -2.84 12.09
CA ASP A 361 -13.07 -2.65 12.44
C ASP A 361 -12.17 -3.72 11.83
N ARG A 362 -12.58 -4.98 11.89
CA ARG A 362 -11.83 -6.08 11.28
C ARG A 362 -11.70 -5.91 9.77
N GLU A 363 -12.77 -5.50 9.11
CA GLU A 363 -12.75 -5.26 7.67
C GLU A 363 -11.93 -4.02 7.30
N ALA A 364 -12.05 -2.93 8.07
CA ALA A 364 -11.24 -1.72 7.88
C ALA A 364 -9.73 -2.01 8.05
N ARG A 365 -9.35 -2.83 9.06
CA ARG A 365 -7.97 -3.28 9.26
C ARG A 365 -7.47 -4.13 8.08
N LEU A 366 -8.29 -5.06 7.57
CA LEU A 366 -7.95 -5.90 6.41
C LEU A 366 -7.70 -5.05 5.15
N ARG A 367 -8.52 -4.03 4.92
CA ARG A 367 -8.36 -3.10 3.80
C ARG A 367 -7.17 -2.17 4.00
N GLY A 368 -6.96 -1.68 5.22
CA GLY A 368 -5.90 -0.78 5.65
C GLY A 368 -6.02 0.64 5.10
N THR A 369 -6.49 0.80 3.87
CA THR A 369 -6.73 2.10 3.21
C THR A 369 -7.80 1.97 2.12
N SER A 370 -8.45 3.09 1.78
CA SER A 370 -9.21 3.20 0.52
C SER A 370 -8.26 3.22 -0.67
N VAL A 371 -8.75 2.76 -1.83
CA VAL A 371 -8.00 2.75 -3.11
C VAL A 371 -8.77 3.59 -4.12
N TYR A 372 -8.11 4.54 -4.77
CA TYR A 372 -8.74 5.51 -5.66
C TYR A 372 -8.31 5.27 -7.10
N PHE A 373 -9.17 4.62 -7.86
CA PHE A 373 -9.01 4.52 -9.31
C PHE A 373 -9.59 5.75 -10.01
N PRO A 374 -9.15 6.07 -11.24
CA PRO A 374 -9.65 7.25 -11.94
C PRO A 374 -11.17 7.26 -12.16
N ASP A 375 -11.83 6.08 -12.25
CA ASP A 375 -13.26 5.92 -12.50
C ASP A 375 -14.09 5.55 -11.26
N ARG A 376 -13.46 5.04 -10.21
CA ARG A 376 -14.12 4.57 -8.99
C ARG A 376 -13.18 4.51 -7.79
N ALA A 377 -13.75 4.44 -6.59
CA ALA A 377 -13.01 4.15 -5.37
C ALA A 377 -13.43 2.79 -4.79
N ILE A 378 -12.48 2.09 -4.18
CA ILE A 378 -12.72 0.95 -3.29
C ILE A 378 -12.54 1.48 -1.86
N PRO A 379 -13.63 1.78 -1.14
CA PRO A 379 -13.54 2.45 0.15
C PRO A 379 -13.09 1.47 1.25
N MET A 380 -12.41 2.01 2.28
CA MET A 380 -12.06 1.28 3.50
C MET A 380 -13.31 0.93 4.33
N LEU A 381 -14.29 1.80 4.37
CA LEU A 381 -15.56 1.64 5.08
C LEU A 381 -16.75 1.65 4.10
N PRO A 382 -17.85 0.94 4.39
CA PRO A 382 -19.07 1.03 3.58
C PRO A 382 -19.56 2.47 3.39
N HIS A 383 -20.25 2.72 2.27
CA HIS A 383 -20.69 4.08 1.88
C HIS A 383 -21.65 4.71 2.89
N GLU A 384 -22.42 3.92 3.62
CA GLU A 384 -23.33 4.36 4.69
C GLU A 384 -22.59 5.10 5.80
N LEU A 385 -21.30 4.71 6.03
CA LEU A 385 -20.43 5.41 6.96
C LEU A 385 -19.57 6.44 6.24
N SER A 386 -18.82 6.02 5.20
CA SER A 386 -17.79 6.88 4.59
C SER A 386 -18.35 8.12 3.90
N ASN A 387 -19.51 8.03 3.23
CA ASN A 387 -20.20 9.15 2.57
C ASN A 387 -21.37 9.68 3.39
N GLY A 388 -21.85 8.88 4.38
CA GLY A 388 -22.99 9.15 5.23
C GLY A 388 -22.60 9.84 6.54
N ILE A 389 -22.82 9.13 7.68
CA ILE A 389 -22.72 9.71 9.02
C ILE A 389 -21.29 10.17 9.39
N CYS A 390 -20.24 9.55 8.87
CA CYS A 390 -18.86 9.97 9.14
C CYS A 390 -18.46 11.20 8.32
N SER A 391 -18.94 11.34 7.07
CA SER A 391 -18.58 12.45 6.20
C SER A 391 -19.09 13.78 6.75
N LEU A 392 -18.23 14.80 6.82
CA LEU A 392 -18.54 16.13 7.35
C LEU A 392 -19.40 16.95 6.37
N ASN A 393 -20.55 16.39 5.99
CA ASN A 393 -21.49 16.98 5.06
C ASN A 393 -21.97 18.38 5.53
N PRO A 394 -22.16 19.32 4.59
CA PRO A 394 -22.57 20.67 4.95
C PRO A 394 -23.97 20.73 5.55
N ARG A 395 -24.15 21.61 6.55
CA ARG A 395 -25.43 21.90 7.24
C ARG A 395 -26.01 20.74 8.04
N GLU A 396 -25.22 19.70 8.27
CA GLU A 396 -25.59 18.55 9.10
C GLU A 396 -24.72 18.50 10.35
N ASP A 397 -25.30 18.04 11.47
CA ASP A 397 -24.51 17.80 12.68
C ASP A 397 -23.60 16.61 12.47
N ARG A 398 -22.31 16.76 12.80
CA ARG A 398 -21.30 15.71 12.69
C ARG A 398 -20.40 15.68 13.91
N LEU A 399 -20.10 14.48 14.37
CA LEU A 399 -19.17 14.26 15.47
C LEU A 399 -17.75 14.35 14.96
N VAL A 400 -16.92 15.05 15.72
CA VAL A 400 -15.51 15.29 15.36
C VAL A 400 -14.59 15.05 16.56
N MET A 401 -13.33 14.77 16.25
CA MET A 401 -12.20 14.94 17.13
C MET A 401 -11.42 16.17 16.68
N SER A 402 -11.34 17.15 17.54
CA SER A 402 -10.85 18.49 17.19
C SER A 402 -9.47 18.75 17.76
N VAL A 403 -8.61 19.37 16.96
CA VAL A 403 -7.33 19.96 17.34
C VAL A 403 -7.44 21.47 17.25
N ILE A 404 -7.34 22.17 18.40
CA ILE A 404 -7.45 23.62 18.47
C ILE A 404 -6.06 24.16 18.86
N MET A 405 -5.50 24.99 17.99
CA MET A 405 -4.14 25.51 18.10
C MET A 405 -4.14 27.04 18.22
N GLU A 406 -3.45 27.56 19.22
CA GLU A 406 -3.13 28.99 19.33
C GLU A 406 -1.72 29.20 18.75
N LEU A 407 -1.61 30.09 17.79
CA LEU A 407 -0.35 30.42 17.11
C LEU A 407 -0.02 31.90 17.28
N ASP A 408 1.27 32.20 17.33
CA ASP A 408 1.73 33.60 17.30
C ASP A 408 1.66 34.21 15.87
N ASP A 409 1.98 35.49 15.75
CA ASP A 409 1.99 36.21 14.47
C ASP A 409 3.03 35.68 13.47
N ALA A 410 3.98 34.86 13.91
CA ALA A 410 4.97 34.17 13.08
C ALA A 410 4.54 32.74 12.71
N GLY A 411 3.33 32.30 13.08
CA GLY A 411 2.82 30.95 12.81
C GLY A 411 3.42 29.87 13.70
N LYS A 412 4.02 30.20 14.87
CA LYS A 412 4.50 29.22 15.83
C LYS A 412 3.36 28.77 16.73
N VAL A 413 3.12 27.47 16.81
CA VAL A 413 2.14 26.91 17.76
C VAL A 413 2.63 27.14 19.20
N LEU A 414 1.85 27.90 19.95
CA LEU A 414 2.08 28.21 21.36
C LEU A 414 1.40 27.17 22.26
N ARG A 415 0.16 26.79 21.90
CA ARG A 415 -0.66 25.84 22.63
C ARG A 415 -1.48 25.01 21.67
N ALA A 416 -1.69 23.74 22.00
CA ALA A 416 -2.64 22.88 21.34
C ALA A 416 -3.50 22.13 22.37
N ARG A 417 -4.79 22.02 22.14
CA ARG A 417 -5.73 21.22 22.92
C ARG A 417 -6.51 20.28 22.01
N PHE A 418 -6.99 19.20 22.57
CA PHE A 418 -7.68 18.13 21.88
C PHE A 418 -9.00 17.86 22.59
N THR A 419 -10.08 17.80 21.82
CA THR A 419 -11.41 17.60 22.42
C THR A 419 -12.35 16.89 21.44
N PRO A 420 -13.18 15.96 21.90
CA PRO A 420 -14.31 15.53 21.11
C PRO A 420 -15.31 16.66 20.96
N GLY A 421 -15.88 16.83 19.77
CA GLY A 421 -16.78 17.93 19.48
C GLY A 421 -17.94 17.56 18.58
N VAL A 422 -18.82 18.52 18.36
CA VAL A 422 -19.86 18.50 17.31
C VAL A 422 -19.75 19.77 16.48
N ILE A 423 -19.76 19.59 15.16
CA ILE A 423 -19.76 20.69 14.19
C ILE A 423 -21.02 20.64 13.31
N ARG A 424 -21.28 21.76 12.67
CA ARG A 424 -22.17 21.85 11.50
C ARG A 424 -21.45 22.66 10.45
N SER A 425 -20.86 21.97 9.44
CA SER A 425 -20.14 22.64 8.37
C SER A 425 -21.04 23.66 7.68
N ALA A 426 -20.57 24.88 7.54
CA ALA A 426 -21.34 25.96 6.92
C ALA A 426 -21.49 25.73 5.41
N GLU A 427 -20.44 25.24 4.76
CA GLU A 427 -20.40 25.01 3.32
C GLU A 427 -19.36 23.95 2.95
N ARG A 428 -19.67 23.17 1.92
CA ARG A 428 -18.68 22.31 1.24
C ARG A 428 -18.01 23.12 0.15
N MET A 429 -16.75 23.46 0.33
CA MET A 429 -15.94 24.19 -0.63
C MET A 429 -15.13 23.25 -1.50
N THR A 430 -14.75 23.71 -2.70
CA THR A 430 -13.77 23.01 -3.53
C THR A 430 -12.46 23.79 -3.58
N TYR A 431 -11.35 23.09 -3.82
CA TYR A 431 -10.05 23.74 -4.03
C TYR A 431 -10.12 24.83 -5.11
N THR A 432 -10.83 24.55 -6.21
CA THR A 432 -11.04 25.50 -7.29
C THR A 432 -11.79 26.75 -6.84
N ASN A 433 -12.91 26.59 -6.11
CA ASN A 433 -13.70 27.75 -5.68
C ASN A 433 -12.97 28.61 -4.64
N VAL A 434 -12.28 27.98 -3.68
CA VAL A 434 -11.46 28.73 -2.70
C VAL A 434 -10.34 29.47 -3.42
N ASN A 435 -9.66 28.83 -4.37
CA ASN A 435 -8.61 29.49 -5.17
C ASN A 435 -9.14 30.70 -5.93
N ARG A 436 -10.30 30.58 -6.61
CA ARG A 436 -10.94 31.70 -7.32
C ARG A 436 -11.29 32.88 -6.39
N VAL A 437 -11.83 32.60 -5.20
CA VAL A 437 -12.07 33.64 -4.18
C VAL A 437 -10.77 34.34 -3.79
N LEU A 438 -9.68 33.57 -3.58
CA LEU A 438 -8.37 34.09 -3.20
C LEU A 438 -7.67 34.87 -4.33
N GLU A 439 -7.99 34.58 -5.58
CA GLU A 439 -7.55 35.33 -6.77
C GLU A 439 -8.43 36.57 -7.05
N GLY A 440 -9.55 36.70 -6.36
CA GLY A 440 -10.44 37.86 -6.45
C GLY A 440 -11.46 37.78 -7.59
N ASP A 441 -11.82 36.55 -8.05
CA ASP A 441 -12.91 36.37 -9.02
C ASP A 441 -14.22 36.97 -8.47
N PRO A 442 -14.82 37.94 -9.16
CA PRO A 442 -15.95 38.72 -8.61
C PRO A 442 -17.20 37.86 -8.37
N GLU A 443 -17.50 36.94 -9.27
CA GLU A 443 -18.70 36.09 -9.20
C GLU A 443 -18.59 35.12 -8.03
N THR A 444 -17.48 34.36 -7.95
CA THR A 444 -17.22 33.38 -6.88
C THR A 444 -17.10 34.07 -5.52
N THR A 445 -16.43 35.23 -5.46
CA THR A 445 -16.30 36.04 -4.23
C THR A 445 -17.66 36.54 -3.74
N ALA A 446 -18.54 37.00 -4.64
CA ALA A 446 -19.89 37.44 -4.29
C ALA A 446 -20.74 36.27 -3.78
N ARG A 447 -20.63 35.09 -4.39
CA ARG A 447 -21.30 33.85 -3.97
C ARG A 447 -20.93 33.45 -2.55
N TYR A 448 -19.65 33.51 -2.20
CA TYR A 448 -19.11 33.13 -0.90
C TYR A 448 -18.67 34.31 -0.02
N ALA A 449 -19.35 35.48 -0.18
CA ALA A 449 -18.98 36.72 0.50
C ALA A 449 -18.83 36.56 2.03
N ALA A 450 -19.69 35.75 2.68
CA ALA A 450 -19.66 35.52 4.12
C ALA A 450 -18.38 34.76 4.58
N LEU A 451 -17.69 34.04 3.68
CA LEU A 451 -16.52 33.23 3.97
C LEU A 451 -15.21 33.81 3.39
N ALA A 452 -15.33 34.78 2.47
CA ALA A 452 -14.17 35.31 1.72
C ALA A 452 -13.06 35.85 2.62
N GLU A 453 -13.40 36.57 3.69
CA GLU A 453 -12.43 37.10 4.63
C GLU A 453 -11.69 35.98 5.39
N ARG A 454 -12.41 34.92 5.76
CA ARG A 454 -11.81 33.76 6.42
C ARG A 454 -10.85 33.01 5.49
N PHE A 455 -11.15 32.89 4.20
CA PHE A 455 -10.22 32.29 3.24
C PHE A 455 -8.94 33.11 3.11
N ARG A 456 -9.02 34.47 3.16
CA ARG A 456 -7.82 35.32 3.16
C ARG A 456 -6.98 35.08 4.43
N LEU A 457 -7.63 35.00 5.59
CA LEU A 457 -6.96 34.70 6.85
C LEU A 457 -6.33 33.31 6.87
N MET A 458 -7.02 32.31 6.33
CA MET A 458 -6.48 30.95 6.14
C MET A 458 -5.25 30.97 5.23
N LYS A 459 -5.28 31.72 4.13
CA LYS A 459 -4.13 31.87 3.23
C LYS A 459 -2.94 32.51 3.95
N GLU A 460 -3.18 33.60 4.72
CA GLU A 460 -2.13 34.25 5.49
C GLU A 460 -1.44 33.27 6.45
N LEU A 461 -2.22 32.55 7.26
CA LEU A 461 -1.69 31.57 8.19
C LEU A 461 -0.95 30.42 7.47
N ALA A 462 -1.49 29.90 6.39
CA ALA A 462 -0.85 28.83 5.63
C ALA A 462 0.52 29.24 5.06
N LEU A 463 0.66 30.49 4.60
CA LEU A 463 1.95 31.03 4.13
C LEU A 463 2.97 31.12 5.28
N LEU A 464 2.55 31.53 6.49
CA LEU A 464 3.42 31.55 7.68
C LEU A 464 3.87 30.14 8.08
N LEU A 465 2.95 29.16 8.10
CA LEU A 465 3.26 27.76 8.38
C LEU A 465 4.22 27.18 7.35
N ASN A 466 3.99 27.47 6.08
CA ASN A 466 4.87 27.03 5.00
C ASN A 466 6.28 27.63 5.12
N ALA A 467 6.39 28.93 5.41
CA ALA A 467 7.69 29.57 5.63
C ALA A 467 8.47 28.90 6.77
N ARG A 468 7.81 28.61 7.90
CA ARG A 468 8.42 27.88 9.01
C ARG A 468 8.84 26.46 8.66
N ARG A 469 8.03 25.79 7.83
CA ARG A 469 8.36 24.43 7.32
C ARG A 469 9.63 24.49 6.47
N GLN A 470 9.77 25.49 5.62
CA GLN A 470 10.97 25.72 4.80
C GLN A 470 12.20 26.08 5.67
N GLU A 471 12.04 26.98 6.65
CA GLU A 471 13.12 27.32 7.62
C GLU A 471 13.65 26.08 8.37
N ARG A 472 12.76 25.14 8.72
CA ARG A 472 13.13 23.86 9.34
C ARG A 472 13.88 22.94 8.36
N GLY A 473 13.85 23.25 7.07
CA GLY A 473 14.51 22.48 6.02
C GLY A 473 13.68 21.33 5.48
N ALA A 474 12.37 21.34 5.69
CA ALA A 474 11.49 20.33 5.08
C ALA A 474 11.59 20.36 3.55
N ILE A 475 11.64 19.20 2.92
CA ILE A 475 11.77 19.05 1.48
C ILE A 475 10.37 19.22 0.87
N ASP A 476 10.19 20.19 -0.01
CA ASP A 476 8.94 20.42 -0.75
C ASP A 476 9.17 20.14 -2.24
N PHE A 477 8.74 18.95 -2.69
CA PHE A 477 8.76 18.60 -4.10
C PHE A 477 7.46 19.04 -4.76
N ASP A 478 7.54 19.93 -5.74
CA ASP A 478 6.40 20.28 -6.59
C ASP A 478 6.44 19.46 -7.88
N LEU A 479 6.27 18.15 -7.74
CA LEU A 479 6.22 17.24 -8.88
C LEU A 479 4.76 17.09 -9.34
N PRO A 480 4.48 17.39 -10.62
CA PRO A 480 3.16 17.21 -11.16
C PRO A 480 2.81 15.73 -11.27
N GLU A 481 1.57 15.40 -10.91
CA GLU A 481 1.01 14.08 -11.11
C GLU A 481 0.13 14.05 -12.37
N PRO A 482 0.13 12.95 -13.13
CA PRO A 482 -0.78 12.81 -14.25
C PRO A 482 -2.23 12.67 -13.75
N VAL A 483 -3.13 13.49 -14.27
CA VAL A 483 -4.58 13.37 -14.06
C VAL A 483 -5.21 12.81 -15.32
N VAL A 484 -5.89 11.69 -15.16
CA VAL A 484 -6.59 11.00 -16.24
C VAL A 484 -8.03 11.49 -16.32
N GLU A 485 -8.42 12.06 -17.45
CA GLU A 485 -9.79 12.51 -17.70
C GLU A 485 -10.51 11.56 -18.64
N PHE A 486 -11.77 11.23 -18.32
CA PHE A 486 -12.62 10.38 -19.14
C PHE A 486 -13.68 11.19 -19.90
N ASP A 487 -14.12 10.64 -21.03
CA ASP A 487 -15.30 11.14 -21.73
C ASP A 487 -16.60 10.59 -21.09
N GLU A 488 -17.76 11.03 -21.60
CA GLU A 488 -19.08 10.58 -21.11
C GLU A 488 -19.34 9.07 -21.30
N LEU A 489 -18.57 8.40 -22.14
CA LEU A 489 -18.64 6.96 -22.39
C LEU A 489 -17.64 6.16 -21.55
N GLY A 490 -16.84 6.83 -20.70
CA GLY A 490 -15.82 6.20 -19.86
C GLY A 490 -14.52 5.85 -20.61
N HIS A 491 -14.31 6.36 -21.82
CA HIS A 491 -13.03 6.23 -22.51
C HIS A 491 -12.07 7.34 -22.07
N LEU A 492 -10.78 7.03 -22.08
CA LEU A 492 -9.75 8.01 -21.79
C LEU A 492 -9.80 9.16 -22.82
N LYS A 493 -10.06 10.38 -22.37
CA LYS A 493 -10.13 11.61 -23.16
C LYS A 493 -8.77 12.28 -23.27
N THR A 494 -8.12 12.52 -22.16
CA THR A 494 -6.81 13.19 -22.08
C THR A 494 -6.07 12.84 -20.77
N ILE A 495 -4.77 13.08 -20.79
CA ILE A 495 -3.92 13.03 -19.60
C ILE A 495 -3.40 14.44 -19.41
N SER A 496 -3.85 15.09 -18.34
CA SER A 496 -3.47 16.45 -17.97
C SER A 496 -2.52 16.45 -16.75
N ARG A 497 -2.01 17.63 -16.43
CA ARG A 497 -1.18 17.85 -15.25
C ARG A 497 -2.06 18.27 -14.08
N SER A 498 -1.86 17.68 -12.90
CA SER A 498 -2.47 18.20 -11.67
C SER A 498 -1.91 19.59 -11.35
N GLU A 499 -2.80 20.55 -11.09
CA GLU A 499 -2.41 21.88 -10.63
C GLU A 499 -2.58 21.97 -9.11
N ARG A 500 -1.46 22.12 -8.39
CA ARG A 500 -1.45 22.35 -6.95
C ARG A 500 -1.56 23.86 -6.68
N ASN A 501 -2.80 24.35 -6.51
CA ASN A 501 -3.08 25.76 -6.22
C ASN A 501 -2.94 26.09 -4.71
N ILE A 502 -3.13 27.38 -4.35
CA ILE A 502 -2.97 27.84 -2.96
C ILE A 502 -3.96 27.19 -1.98
N ALA A 503 -5.15 26.77 -2.45
CA ALA A 503 -6.13 26.12 -1.58
C ALA A 503 -5.69 24.70 -1.18
N HIS A 504 -5.02 23.97 -2.07
CA HIS A 504 -4.41 22.68 -1.73
C HIS A 504 -3.32 22.85 -0.67
N ARG A 505 -2.41 23.83 -0.86
CA ARG A 505 -1.33 24.12 0.09
C ARG A 505 -1.87 24.52 1.46
N LEU A 506 -2.96 25.29 1.49
CA LEU A 506 -3.60 25.74 2.72
C LEU A 506 -4.06 24.55 3.58
N ILE A 507 -4.80 23.63 3.01
CA ILE A 507 -5.28 22.43 3.71
C ILE A 507 -4.10 21.55 4.13
N GLU A 508 -3.14 21.35 3.23
CA GLU A 508 -1.94 20.56 3.55
C GLU A 508 -1.20 21.09 4.78
N GLU A 509 -0.92 22.40 4.87
CA GLU A 509 -0.22 22.99 6.01
C GLU A 509 -1.02 22.83 7.32
N PHE A 510 -2.35 22.95 7.26
CA PHE A 510 -3.20 22.77 8.45
C PHE A 510 -3.24 21.30 8.89
N MET A 511 -3.29 20.34 7.96
CA MET A 511 -3.24 18.91 8.26
C MET A 511 -1.86 18.52 8.81
N LEU A 512 -0.77 19.04 8.25
CA LEU A 512 0.59 18.81 8.75
C LEU A 512 0.72 19.34 10.20
N ALA A 513 0.21 20.53 10.48
CA ALA A 513 0.24 21.09 11.82
C ALA A 513 -0.55 20.24 12.83
N ALA A 514 -1.78 19.81 12.48
CA ALA A 514 -2.60 18.96 13.33
C ALA A 514 -1.92 17.61 13.61
N ASN A 515 -1.43 16.93 12.57
CA ASN A 515 -0.73 15.66 12.69
C ASN A 515 0.51 15.74 13.58
N GLU A 516 1.30 16.80 13.46
CA GLU A 516 2.47 17.06 14.31
C GLU A 516 2.06 17.25 15.76
N GLN A 517 1.02 18.05 16.06
CA GLN A 517 0.58 18.31 17.45
C GLN A 517 0.00 17.06 18.11
N VAL A 518 -0.75 16.23 17.38
CA VAL A 518 -1.24 14.94 17.89
C VAL A 518 -0.07 14.02 18.23
N ALA A 519 0.90 13.86 17.31
CA ALA A 519 2.07 13.02 17.55
C ALA A 519 2.86 13.48 18.79
N ARG A 520 3.13 14.77 18.92
CA ARG A 520 3.81 15.37 20.08
C ARG A 520 3.05 15.23 21.39
N TYR A 521 1.71 15.27 21.33
CA TYR A 521 0.88 15.11 22.51
C TYR A 521 0.95 13.67 23.04
N LEU A 522 0.81 12.69 22.14
CA LEU A 522 0.87 11.28 22.51
C LEU A 522 2.26 10.87 23.01
N ASP A 523 3.32 11.38 22.39
CA ASP A 523 4.70 11.14 22.83
C ASP A 523 4.95 11.72 24.24
N ARG A 524 4.56 12.98 24.51
CA ARG A 524 4.67 13.59 25.84
C ARG A 524 3.92 12.82 26.94
N ARG A 525 2.89 12.08 26.54
CA ARG A 525 2.13 11.19 27.42
C ARG A 525 2.76 9.81 27.57
N ALA A 526 3.83 9.53 26.84
CA ALA A 526 4.49 8.21 26.73
C ALA A 526 3.51 7.07 26.35
N LEU A 527 2.53 7.39 25.50
CA LEU A 527 1.57 6.43 24.99
C LEU A 527 2.10 5.80 23.70
N GLY A 528 2.07 4.46 23.62
CA GLY A 528 2.32 3.76 22.38
C GLY A 528 1.30 4.21 21.31
N SER A 529 1.78 4.52 20.11
CA SER A 529 0.96 5.00 19.00
C SER A 529 1.53 4.56 17.65
N LEU A 530 0.80 4.83 16.59
CA LEU A 530 1.29 4.67 15.23
C LEU A 530 1.91 5.98 14.76
N HIS A 531 3.11 5.89 14.21
CA HIS A 531 3.83 7.03 13.64
C HIS A 531 3.94 6.88 12.13
N ARG A 532 3.90 8.00 11.41
CA ARG A 532 4.30 8.08 10.01
C ARG A 532 5.77 8.45 9.96
N VAL A 533 6.62 7.48 9.64
CA VAL A 533 8.06 7.64 9.70
C VAL A 533 8.68 7.69 8.31
N HIS A 534 9.74 8.47 8.20
CA HIS A 534 10.57 8.55 7.00
C HIS A 534 12.03 8.54 7.43
N GLU A 535 12.69 7.42 7.24
CA GLU A 535 14.06 7.21 7.67
C GLU A 535 15.05 8.08 6.91
N ILE A 536 16.20 8.33 7.51
CA ILE A 536 17.34 8.97 6.85
C ILE A 536 17.73 8.14 5.61
N PRO A 537 17.96 8.77 4.46
CA PRO A 537 18.35 8.07 3.24
C PRO A 537 19.69 7.34 3.39
N ASP A 538 19.83 6.27 2.63
CA ASP A 538 21.07 5.50 2.59
C ASP A 538 22.23 6.33 2.05
N ALA A 539 23.34 6.39 2.78
CA ALA A 539 24.50 7.20 2.41
C ALA A 539 25.03 6.90 1.01
N LYS A 540 24.96 5.63 0.56
CA LYS A 540 25.37 5.22 -0.78
C LYS A 540 24.49 5.85 -1.85
N LYS A 541 23.16 5.80 -1.68
CA LYS A 541 22.20 6.41 -2.61
C LYS A 541 22.34 7.94 -2.67
N VAL A 542 22.63 8.55 -1.52
CA VAL A 542 22.88 10.00 -1.44
C VAL A 542 24.13 10.39 -2.20
N LEU A 543 25.22 9.62 -2.08
CA LEU A 543 26.45 9.87 -2.82
C LEU A 543 26.28 9.61 -4.32
N GLU A 544 25.56 8.56 -4.70
CA GLU A 544 25.20 8.30 -6.11
C GLU A 544 24.39 9.47 -6.71
N PHE A 545 23.45 10.00 -5.93
CA PHE A 545 22.69 11.20 -6.33
C PHE A 545 23.59 12.45 -6.39
N GLU A 546 24.47 12.68 -5.41
CA GLU A 546 25.43 13.81 -5.40
C GLU A 546 26.32 13.81 -6.65
N ASP A 547 26.80 12.63 -7.07
CA ASP A 547 27.62 12.49 -8.28
C ASP A 547 26.82 12.82 -9.56
N LEU A 548 25.54 12.41 -9.61
CA LEU A 548 24.64 12.79 -10.69
C LEU A 548 24.35 14.30 -10.69
N ALA A 549 24.04 14.89 -9.54
CA ALA A 549 23.76 16.33 -9.43
C ALA A 549 24.96 17.18 -9.86
N ARG A 550 26.19 16.74 -9.56
CA ARG A 550 27.44 17.40 -10.03
C ARG A 550 27.57 17.40 -11.54
N ALA A 551 27.12 16.36 -12.22
CA ALA A 551 27.14 16.34 -13.68
C ALA A 551 26.24 17.43 -14.30
N PHE A 552 25.20 17.87 -13.57
CA PHE A 552 24.35 19.03 -13.90
C PHE A 552 24.87 20.36 -13.33
N GLY A 553 25.99 20.38 -12.64
CA GLY A 553 26.55 21.60 -12.02
C GLY A 553 25.95 21.93 -10.64
N TYR A 554 25.26 21.01 -10.01
CA TYR A 554 24.63 21.19 -8.71
C TYR A 554 25.26 20.29 -7.64
N SER A 555 25.00 20.56 -6.37
CA SER A 555 25.49 19.78 -5.23
C SER A 555 24.58 19.97 -4.03
N LEU A 556 24.38 18.89 -3.26
CA LEU A 556 23.73 18.92 -1.94
C LEU A 556 24.53 19.71 -0.89
N GLY A 557 25.84 19.94 -1.14
CA GLY A 557 26.69 20.66 -0.21
C GLY A 557 27.04 19.85 1.06
N LEU A 558 27.24 18.54 0.91
CA LEU A 558 27.55 17.61 2.02
C LEU A 558 28.95 17.79 2.62
N GLY A 559 29.73 18.78 2.15
CA GLY A 559 31.12 18.98 2.55
C GLY A 559 32.08 18.05 1.82
N ALA A 560 33.41 18.34 1.92
CA ALA A 560 34.42 17.42 1.41
C ALA A 560 34.49 16.19 2.32
N ALA A 561 33.97 15.08 1.82
CA ALA A 561 34.09 13.81 2.50
C ALA A 561 35.56 13.38 2.51
N LEU A 562 36.24 13.52 3.63
CA LEU A 562 37.63 13.15 3.80
C LEU A 562 37.78 11.85 4.59
N ASP A 563 38.58 10.95 4.01
CA ASP A 563 39.44 9.99 4.67
C ASP A 563 38.91 8.61 5.07
N ARG A 564 38.36 7.84 4.13
CA ARG A 564 38.77 6.43 3.94
C ARG A 564 38.32 5.92 2.58
N PRO A 565 39.22 5.34 1.78
CA PRO A 565 38.85 4.78 0.50
C PRO A 565 38.06 3.48 0.67
N VAL A 566 36.76 3.52 0.37
CA VAL A 566 35.94 2.31 0.22
C VAL A 566 35.93 1.98 -1.26
N ALA A 567 36.42 0.79 -1.63
CA ALA A 567 36.37 0.32 -3.00
C ALA A 567 34.94 0.00 -3.41
N VAL A 568 34.28 0.91 -4.11
CA VAL A 568 32.98 0.63 -4.74
C VAL A 568 33.27 -0.22 -6.00
N ARG A 569 33.10 -1.54 -5.86
CA ARG A 569 33.09 -2.45 -7.00
C ARG A 569 31.71 -2.44 -7.63
N HIS A 570 31.53 -1.69 -8.70
CA HIS A 570 30.35 -1.80 -9.55
C HIS A 570 30.26 -3.23 -10.12
N GLY A 571 29.10 -3.85 -9.95
CA GLY A 571 28.86 -5.24 -10.31
C GLY A 571 29.11 -5.51 -11.79
N ARG A 572 30.08 -6.32 -12.11
CA ARG A 572 30.29 -6.85 -13.44
C ARG A 572 29.50 -8.12 -13.66
N HIS A 573 28.47 -8.07 -14.51
CA HIS A 573 28.09 -9.23 -15.28
C HIS A 573 29.13 -9.38 -16.44
N ALA A 574 30.13 -10.19 -16.21
CA ALA A 574 31.05 -10.59 -17.27
C ALA A 574 30.48 -11.85 -17.90
N ALA A 575 29.86 -11.71 -19.07
CA ALA A 575 29.79 -12.81 -20.02
C ALA A 575 31.24 -13.16 -20.45
N GLN A 576 31.65 -14.42 -20.24
CA GLN A 576 32.90 -14.95 -20.73
C GLN A 576 32.83 -15.05 -22.26
N THR A 577 33.40 -14.11 -22.98
CA THR A 577 33.88 -14.33 -24.36
C THR A 577 35.38 -14.48 -24.32
N ARG A 578 35.84 -15.68 -24.69
CA ARG A 578 37.24 -15.96 -25.01
C ARG A 578 37.67 -15.13 -26.23
N SER A 579 38.44 -14.09 -26.02
CA SER A 579 39.44 -13.66 -27.01
C SER A 579 40.40 -12.70 -26.31
N GLY A 580 41.67 -13.00 -26.47
CA GLY A 580 42.76 -12.32 -25.79
C GLY A 580 42.97 -10.91 -26.33
N PHE A 581 42.79 -9.95 -25.49
CA PHE A 581 43.46 -8.65 -25.57
C PHE A 581 43.79 -8.22 -24.14
N ARG A 582 45.04 -8.00 -23.86
CA ARG A 582 45.57 -7.43 -22.62
C ARG A 582 45.03 -5.99 -22.46
N GLY A 583 43.81 -5.81 -21.90
CA GLY A 583 43.29 -4.52 -21.53
C GLY A 583 43.81 -4.10 -20.15
N ARG A 584 44.26 -2.86 -20.04
CA ARG A 584 44.65 -2.18 -18.80
C ARG A 584 43.64 -2.45 -17.71
N ARG A 585 44.06 -3.00 -16.58
CA ARG A 585 43.29 -3.11 -15.36
C ARG A 585 42.85 -1.70 -14.94
N GLN A 586 41.57 -1.37 -15.13
CA GLN A 586 40.99 -0.19 -14.51
C GLN A 586 41.06 -0.37 -12.99
N ARG A 587 41.71 0.57 -12.31
CA ARG A 587 41.69 0.64 -10.85
C ARG A 587 40.25 0.82 -10.38
N PRO A 588 39.82 0.12 -9.33
CA PRO A 588 38.53 0.38 -8.74
C PRO A 588 38.45 1.84 -8.33
N MET A 589 37.34 2.50 -8.65
CA MET A 589 37.08 3.85 -8.17
C MET A 589 36.86 3.75 -6.64
N VAL A 590 37.76 4.37 -5.91
CA VAL A 590 37.73 4.38 -4.46
C VAL A 590 36.91 5.61 -4.05
N VAL A 591 35.72 5.40 -3.57
CA VAL A 591 34.91 6.47 -2.94
C VAL A 591 35.19 6.47 -1.46
N SER A 592 35.71 7.60 -0.96
CA SER A 592 35.88 7.80 0.48
C SER A 592 34.48 8.06 1.10
N VAL A 593 33.99 7.13 1.92
CA VAL A 593 32.81 7.36 2.73
C VAL A 593 33.28 7.94 4.06
N PRO A 594 32.79 9.13 4.49
CA PRO A 594 33.07 9.68 5.82
C PRO A 594 32.63 8.70 6.88
N ARG A 595 33.28 8.72 8.03
CA ARG A 595 32.89 7.90 9.18
C ARG A 595 31.47 8.23 9.66
N GLU A 596 31.01 9.47 9.42
CA GLU A 596 29.66 9.97 9.71
C GLU A 596 29.31 11.02 8.62
N LEU A 597 28.55 10.61 7.60
CA LEU A 597 27.97 11.54 6.65
C LEU A 597 26.70 12.13 7.28
N GLU A 598 26.76 13.37 7.73
CA GLU A 598 25.60 14.03 8.29
C GLU A 598 24.65 14.46 7.17
N ILE A 599 23.61 13.66 6.92
CA ILE A 599 22.59 13.94 5.92
C ILE A 599 21.42 14.61 6.63
N ARG A 600 21.11 15.86 6.26
CA ARG A 600 19.97 16.62 6.78
C ARG A 600 18.97 16.96 5.67
N PRO A 601 17.69 17.08 5.99
CA PRO A 601 16.67 17.51 5.02
C PRO A 601 17.02 18.84 4.34
N ALA A 602 17.57 19.78 5.08
CA ALA A 602 17.99 21.10 4.60
C ALA A 602 19.02 21.05 3.45
N HIS A 603 19.78 19.95 3.27
CA HIS A 603 20.66 19.80 2.12
C HIS A 603 19.84 19.63 0.82
N TYR A 604 18.79 18.84 0.89
CA TYR A 604 17.85 18.63 -0.21
C TYR A 604 17.04 19.89 -0.50
N GLN A 605 16.48 20.53 0.54
CA GLN A 605 15.68 21.75 0.39
C GLN A 605 16.46 22.86 -0.32
N ARG A 606 17.69 23.11 0.09
CA ARG A 606 18.57 24.10 -0.57
C ARG A 606 18.85 23.77 -2.05
N LEU A 607 18.87 22.49 -2.41
CA LEU A 607 19.02 22.11 -3.81
C LEU A 607 17.72 22.34 -4.56
N VAL A 608 16.55 22.00 -3.99
CA VAL A 608 15.22 22.28 -4.56
C VAL A 608 15.08 23.77 -4.89
N GLU A 609 15.43 24.66 -3.94
CA GLU A 609 15.41 26.12 -4.15
C GLU A 609 16.31 26.57 -5.30
N LYS A 610 17.50 25.97 -5.45
CA LYS A 610 18.45 26.32 -6.50
C LYS A 610 17.99 25.90 -7.91
N ILE A 611 17.28 24.78 -8.01
CA ILE A 611 16.82 24.22 -9.29
C ILE A 611 15.44 24.71 -9.68
N SER A 612 14.69 25.33 -8.76
CA SER A 612 13.34 25.85 -9.02
C SER A 612 13.29 26.79 -10.23
N GLY A 613 12.39 26.54 -11.16
CA GLY A 613 12.25 27.26 -12.44
C GLY A 613 13.38 27.01 -13.45
N ARG A 614 14.29 26.06 -13.17
CA ARG A 614 15.38 25.69 -14.11
C ARG A 614 14.98 24.52 -14.98
N PRO A 615 15.56 24.39 -16.19
CA PRO A 615 15.28 23.25 -17.08
C PRO A 615 15.56 21.88 -16.44
N GLU A 616 16.52 21.82 -15.49
CA GLU A 616 16.95 20.63 -14.79
C GLU A 616 16.09 20.27 -13.58
N GLU A 617 15.15 21.15 -13.17
CA GLU A 617 14.33 20.97 -11.97
C GLU A 617 13.66 19.60 -11.93
N ARG A 618 13.01 19.23 -13.04
CA ARG A 618 12.24 17.99 -13.11
C ARG A 618 13.09 16.76 -12.93
N ILE A 619 14.21 16.67 -13.66
CA ILE A 619 15.07 15.49 -13.59
C ILE A 619 15.77 15.37 -12.24
N LEU A 620 16.25 16.48 -11.67
CA LEU A 620 16.91 16.48 -10.39
C LEU A 620 15.94 16.17 -9.25
N SER A 621 14.71 16.68 -9.29
CA SER A 621 13.67 16.35 -8.31
C SER A 621 13.30 14.86 -8.35
N TYR A 622 13.17 14.27 -9.54
CA TYR A 622 12.93 12.84 -9.72
C TYR A 622 14.08 11.99 -9.14
N LEU A 623 15.32 12.35 -9.43
CA LEU A 623 16.51 11.65 -8.90
C LEU A 623 16.66 11.81 -7.38
N MET A 624 16.31 13.00 -6.84
CA MET A 624 16.26 13.23 -5.41
C MET A 624 15.29 12.29 -4.72
N LEU A 625 14.05 12.18 -5.22
CA LEU A 625 13.06 11.24 -4.68
C LEU A 625 13.57 9.80 -4.67
N ARG A 626 14.24 9.35 -5.73
CA ARG A 626 14.83 8.01 -5.81
C ARG A 626 15.96 7.77 -4.83
N SER A 627 16.63 8.82 -4.36
CA SER A 627 17.68 8.72 -3.34
C SER A 627 17.11 8.58 -1.93
N LEU A 628 15.86 9.00 -1.71
CA LEU A 628 15.16 8.91 -0.43
C LEU A 628 14.64 7.48 -0.19
N LYS A 629 14.34 7.17 1.07
CA LYS A 629 13.57 6.00 1.46
C LYS A 629 12.07 6.28 1.30
N GLN A 630 11.27 5.24 1.26
CA GLN A 630 9.81 5.39 1.29
C GLN A 630 9.33 5.59 2.73
N ALA A 631 8.38 6.51 2.95
CA ALA A 631 7.71 6.66 4.23
C ALA A 631 6.85 5.42 4.53
N ARG A 632 6.73 5.05 5.82
CA ARG A 632 5.96 3.89 6.28
C ARG A 632 5.33 4.18 7.65
N TYR A 633 4.44 3.30 8.09
CA TYR A 633 3.98 3.31 9.47
C TYR A 633 4.92 2.51 10.36
N ALA A 634 5.04 2.92 11.62
CA ALA A 634 5.83 2.24 12.64
C ALA A 634 5.27 2.53 14.04
N ALA A 635 5.47 1.61 14.97
CA ALA A 635 5.16 1.83 16.38
C ALA A 635 6.20 2.75 17.06
N ASP A 636 7.44 2.73 16.57
CA ASP A 636 8.54 3.54 17.11
C ASP A 636 8.63 4.90 16.41
N PRO A 637 8.82 6.01 17.17
CA PRO A 637 8.95 7.37 16.64
C PRO A 637 10.39 7.67 16.18
N ILE A 638 10.76 7.19 14.99
CA ILE A 638 12.09 7.44 14.41
C ILE A 638 12.19 8.75 13.62
N GLY A 639 11.13 9.57 13.62
CA GLY A 639 11.06 10.84 12.93
C GLY A 639 10.65 10.74 11.46
N HIS A 640 10.47 11.90 10.84
CA HIS A 640 10.10 12.02 9.42
C HIS A 640 11.09 12.92 8.67
N PHE A 641 12.10 12.30 8.04
CA PHE A 641 13.21 13.00 7.40
C PHE A 641 12.74 14.09 6.43
N ALA A 642 11.89 13.78 5.45
CA ALA A 642 11.47 14.76 4.45
C ALA A 642 10.74 15.99 5.03
N LEU A 643 10.00 15.82 6.14
CA LEU A 643 9.32 16.92 6.83
C LEU A 643 10.22 17.63 7.85
N GLY A 644 11.39 17.08 8.16
CA GLY A 644 12.28 17.62 9.20
C GLY A 644 11.63 17.59 10.58
N LEU A 645 10.87 16.53 10.90
CA LEU A 645 10.12 16.37 12.15
C LEU A 645 10.61 15.16 12.94
N ASP A 646 10.76 15.36 14.26
CA ASP A 646 11.09 14.26 15.18
C ASP A 646 9.87 13.37 15.47
N PHE A 647 8.67 13.96 15.49
CA PHE A 647 7.40 13.27 15.75
C PHE A 647 6.40 13.63 14.68
N TYR A 648 5.83 12.62 14.04
CA TYR A 648 4.79 12.80 13.04
C TYR A 648 3.88 11.56 12.99
N THR A 649 2.58 11.78 12.89
CA THR A 649 1.59 10.72 12.73
C THR A 649 0.58 11.11 11.65
N HIS A 650 -0.23 10.18 11.23
CA HIS A 650 -1.43 10.43 10.47
C HIS A 650 -2.65 10.37 11.40
N PHE A 651 -3.44 11.44 11.40
CA PHE A 651 -4.64 11.62 12.23
C PHE A 651 -5.82 12.15 11.41
N THR A 652 -5.54 12.81 10.29
CA THR A 652 -6.49 13.68 9.60
C THR A 652 -7.41 12.99 8.60
N SER A 653 -7.32 11.65 8.41
CA SER A 653 -8.17 10.95 7.43
C SER A 653 -8.61 9.56 7.90
N PRO A 654 -9.38 9.43 8.99
CA PRO A 654 -9.81 8.14 9.55
C PRO A 654 -10.89 7.42 8.72
N ILE A 655 -11.58 8.10 7.79
CA ILE A 655 -12.55 7.47 6.88
C ILE A 655 -11.83 6.55 5.88
N ARG A 656 -10.63 6.95 5.45
CA ARG A 656 -9.90 6.29 4.38
C ARG A 656 -8.55 5.67 4.78
N ARG A 657 -8.06 5.86 6.00
CA ARG A 657 -6.81 5.27 6.49
C ARG A 657 -6.99 4.64 7.86
N TYR A 658 -6.73 3.35 7.98
CA TYR A 658 -6.86 2.61 9.23
C TYR A 658 -5.91 3.09 10.35
N PRO A 659 -4.63 3.45 10.08
CA PRO A 659 -3.76 4.02 11.11
C PRO A 659 -4.34 5.28 11.78
N ASP A 660 -4.99 6.15 11.02
CA ASP A 660 -5.64 7.36 11.55
C ASP A 660 -6.76 6.98 12.54
N LEU A 661 -7.57 5.97 12.20
CA LEU A 661 -8.62 5.46 13.08
C LEU A 661 -8.06 4.92 14.41
N VAL A 662 -6.91 4.22 14.34
CA VAL A 662 -6.20 3.74 15.54
C VAL A 662 -5.68 4.91 16.38
N VAL A 663 -5.08 5.92 15.74
CA VAL A 663 -4.59 7.14 16.42
C VAL A 663 -5.75 7.90 17.05
N HIS A 664 -6.92 8.00 16.42
CA HIS A 664 -8.14 8.58 17.00
C HIS A 664 -8.55 7.88 18.31
N ARG A 665 -8.53 6.55 18.33
CA ARG A 665 -8.88 5.78 19.55
C ARG A 665 -7.88 6.03 20.67
N ILE A 666 -6.59 6.08 20.36
CA ILE A 666 -5.53 6.37 21.33
C ILE A 666 -5.68 7.81 21.85
N LEU A 667 -5.94 8.79 20.97
CA LEU A 667 -6.13 10.17 21.35
C LEU A 667 -7.38 10.37 22.22
N LYS A 668 -8.50 9.75 21.87
CA LYS A 668 -9.74 9.77 22.68
C LYS A 668 -9.49 9.19 24.06
N TRP A 669 -8.78 8.07 24.15
CA TRP A 669 -8.39 7.48 25.43
C TRP A 669 -7.52 8.46 26.23
N ALA A 670 -6.50 9.07 25.61
CA ALA A 670 -5.61 10.01 26.27
C ALA A 670 -6.33 11.27 26.79
N VAL A 671 -7.32 11.77 26.07
CA VAL A 671 -8.14 12.93 26.47
C VAL A 671 -9.06 12.58 27.64
N ALA A 672 -9.64 11.38 27.64
CA ALA A 672 -10.52 10.90 28.70
C ALA A 672 -9.78 10.57 30.01
N HIS A 673 -8.46 10.30 29.96
CA HIS A 673 -7.63 9.92 31.10
C HIS A 673 -6.44 10.88 31.31
N PRO A 674 -6.67 12.18 31.58
CA PRO A 674 -5.64 13.21 31.57
C PRO A 674 -4.50 12.97 32.58
N ASP A 675 -4.79 12.32 33.69
CA ASP A 675 -3.83 12.11 34.80
C ASP A 675 -3.09 10.77 34.73
N GLU A 676 -3.52 9.84 33.88
CA GLU A 676 -2.87 8.54 33.75
C GLU A 676 -1.65 8.63 32.82
N ARG A 677 -0.47 8.47 33.41
CA ARG A 677 0.79 8.25 32.67
C ARG A 677 1.06 6.75 32.63
N SER A 678 0.30 6.01 31.87
CA SER A 678 0.48 4.56 31.73
C SER A 678 1.02 4.23 30.35
N LEU A 679 2.04 3.37 30.31
CA LEU A 679 2.48 2.71 29.07
C LEU A 679 1.40 1.75 28.49
N ALA A 680 0.34 1.48 29.24
CA ALA A 680 -0.78 0.66 28.84
C ALA A 680 -1.92 1.53 28.31
N GLY A 681 -1.75 2.13 27.14
CA GLY A 681 -2.85 2.69 26.35
C GLY A 681 -3.82 1.61 25.86
N PRO A 682 -4.79 1.96 25.02
CA PRO A 682 -5.78 1.00 24.51
C PRO A 682 -5.21 -0.08 23.60
N TYR A 683 -3.95 0.05 23.16
CA TYR A 683 -3.23 -0.90 22.29
C TYR A 683 -1.91 -1.35 22.91
N HIS A 684 -1.57 -2.63 22.76
CA HIS A 684 -0.28 -3.17 23.16
C HIS A 684 0.79 -2.95 22.07
N ALA A 685 2.05 -2.87 22.46
CA ALA A 685 3.16 -2.61 21.53
C ALA A 685 3.21 -3.61 20.36
N GLY A 686 3.02 -4.91 20.62
CA GLY A 686 3.00 -5.93 19.57
C GLY A 686 1.86 -5.75 18.58
N GLU A 687 0.68 -5.32 19.03
CA GLU A 687 -0.46 -5.04 18.16
C GLU A 687 -0.22 -3.79 17.29
N LEU A 688 0.41 -2.75 17.84
CA LEU A 688 0.80 -1.57 17.06
C LEU A 688 1.84 -1.91 15.98
N GLU A 689 2.77 -2.81 16.28
CA GLU A 689 3.75 -3.29 15.31
C GLU A 689 3.08 -4.05 14.16
N GLU A 690 2.14 -4.98 14.47
CA GLU A 690 1.35 -5.69 13.47
C GLU A 690 0.55 -4.72 12.59
N VAL A 691 -0.21 -3.80 13.19
CA VAL A 691 -1.01 -2.81 12.47
C VAL A 691 -0.15 -1.92 11.60
N SER A 692 1.04 -1.52 12.07
CA SER A 692 1.97 -0.68 11.30
C SER A 692 2.48 -1.38 10.05
N SER A 693 2.81 -2.68 10.18
CA SER A 693 3.25 -3.52 9.07
C SER A 693 2.14 -3.74 8.05
N GLU A 694 0.95 -4.18 8.52
CA GLU A 694 -0.22 -4.43 7.69
C GLU A 694 -0.67 -3.18 6.92
N SER A 695 -0.72 -2.03 7.61
CA SER A 695 -1.10 -0.76 6.98
C SER A 695 -0.09 -0.28 5.95
N SER A 696 1.22 -0.46 6.20
CA SER A 696 2.26 -0.12 5.23
C SER A 696 2.24 -1.05 4.01
N GLU A 697 1.87 -2.32 4.17
CA GLU A 697 1.68 -3.26 3.06
C GLU A 697 0.42 -2.92 2.25
N ALA A 698 -0.69 -2.59 2.93
CA ALA A 698 -1.94 -2.19 2.29
C ALA A 698 -1.76 -0.90 1.46
N GLU A 699 -1.06 0.11 2.01
CA GLU A 699 -0.74 1.35 1.30
C GLU A 699 0.10 1.09 0.04
N ARG A 700 1.18 0.30 0.14
CA ARG A 700 2.00 -0.05 -1.02
C ARG A 700 1.18 -0.76 -2.10
N ARG A 701 0.36 -1.72 -1.69
CA ARG A 701 -0.53 -2.48 -2.58
C ARG A 701 -1.53 -1.58 -3.30
N ALA A 702 -2.11 -0.60 -2.59
CA ALA A 702 -3.02 0.39 -3.15
C ALA A 702 -2.31 1.27 -4.19
N VAL A 703 -1.17 1.86 -3.82
CA VAL A 703 -0.36 2.71 -4.72
C VAL A 703 0.12 1.95 -5.96
N ASP A 704 0.56 0.69 -5.80
CA ASP A 704 0.99 -0.14 -6.93
C ASP A 704 -0.18 -0.44 -7.88
N ALA A 705 -1.39 -0.68 -7.34
CA ALA A 705 -2.60 -0.93 -8.13
C ALA A 705 -3.07 0.34 -8.87
N GLU A 706 -3.14 1.48 -8.17
CA GLU A 706 -3.51 2.78 -8.76
C GLU A 706 -2.56 3.15 -9.90
N ARG A 707 -1.26 3.03 -9.66
CA ARG A 707 -0.23 3.31 -10.66
C ARG A 707 -0.34 2.38 -11.87
N GLU A 708 -0.50 1.08 -11.65
CA GLU A 708 -0.59 0.12 -12.75
C GLU A 708 -1.81 0.39 -13.62
N LEU A 709 -2.96 0.79 -13.04
CA LEU A 709 -4.14 1.15 -13.83
C LEU A 709 -3.89 2.42 -14.66
N VAL A 710 -3.25 3.43 -14.10
CA VAL A 710 -2.87 4.64 -14.84
C VAL A 710 -1.91 4.30 -15.98
N ASP A 711 -0.93 3.42 -15.77
CA ASP A 711 -0.01 2.94 -16.80
C ASP A 711 -0.77 2.21 -17.94
N TRP A 712 -1.78 1.39 -17.60
CA TRP A 712 -2.61 0.69 -18.58
C TRP A 712 -3.47 1.66 -19.39
N LYS A 713 -4.12 2.62 -18.73
CA LYS A 713 -4.91 3.66 -19.40
C LYS A 713 -4.04 4.55 -20.29
N THR A 714 -2.85 4.87 -19.83
CA THR A 714 -1.85 5.61 -20.62
C THR A 714 -1.45 4.83 -21.89
N ALA A 715 -1.24 3.53 -21.76
CA ALA A 715 -0.93 2.66 -22.90
C ALA A 715 -2.11 2.60 -23.90
N GLU A 716 -3.34 2.49 -23.41
CA GLU A 716 -4.56 2.54 -24.24
C GLU A 716 -4.72 3.86 -24.99
N TYR A 717 -4.43 4.97 -24.31
CA TYR A 717 -4.41 6.30 -24.96
C TYR A 717 -3.36 6.36 -26.07
N MET A 718 -2.14 5.94 -25.79
CA MET A 718 -1.03 5.97 -26.75
C MET A 718 -1.21 4.98 -27.92
N GLU A 719 -2.01 3.92 -27.77
CA GLU A 719 -2.33 3.02 -28.88
C GLU A 719 -3.07 3.72 -30.01
N ARG A 720 -3.88 4.74 -29.69
CA ARG A 720 -4.60 5.58 -30.65
C ARG A 720 -3.71 6.67 -31.29
N HIS A 721 -2.53 6.93 -30.69
CA HIS A 721 -1.58 7.95 -31.09
C HIS A 721 -0.26 7.36 -31.63
N LEU A 722 -0.27 6.08 -32.04
CA LEU A 722 0.90 5.46 -32.67
C LEU A 722 1.25 6.16 -33.98
N GLY A 723 2.53 6.39 -34.18
CA GLY A 723 3.07 7.13 -35.33
C GLY A 723 3.21 8.63 -35.12
N GLU A 724 2.64 9.20 -34.07
CA GLU A 724 2.80 10.61 -33.74
C GLU A 724 4.16 10.93 -33.12
N GLU A 725 4.61 12.16 -33.26
CA GLU A 725 5.92 12.63 -32.83
C GLU A 725 5.78 13.62 -31.65
N TYR A 726 6.63 13.42 -30.64
CA TYR A 726 6.59 14.19 -29.40
C TYR A 726 7.96 14.68 -28.98
N ASP A 727 8.02 15.82 -28.30
CA ASP A 727 9.17 16.24 -27.55
C ASP A 727 9.22 15.51 -26.22
N ALA A 728 10.37 14.99 -25.83
CA ALA A 728 10.54 14.16 -24.66
C ALA A 728 11.85 14.45 -23.91
N LEU A 729 11.87 14.14 -22.63
CA LEU A 729 13.03 14.24 -21.75
C LEU A 729 13.55 12.83 -21.39
N ILE A 730 14.86 12.59 -21.49
CA ILE A 730 15.46 11.33 -21.03
C ILE A 730 15.48 11.32 -19.50
N ILE A 731 14.68 10.45 -18.87
CA ILE A 731 14.52 10.36 -17.41
C ILE A 731 15.32 9.23 -16.77
N SER A 732 15.79 8.24 -17.56
CA SER A 732 16.61 7.13 -17.06
C SER A 732 17.38 6.48 -18.19
N VAL A 733 18.65 6.13 -17.96
CA VAL A 733 19.49 5.48 -18.96
C VAL A 733 19.96 4.12 -18.43
N GLN A 734 19.74 3.05 -19.21
CA GLN A 734 20.01 1.66 -18.84
C GLN A 734 20.79 0.92 -19.93
N LYS A 735 21.27 -0.28 -19.64
CA LYS A 735 22.01 -1.12 -20.62
C LYS A 735 21.17 -1.58 -21.81
N PHE A 736 19.83 -1.62 -21.64
CA PHE A 736 18.88 -2.08 -22.66
C PHE A 736 18.18 -0.94 -23.41
N GLY A 737 18.53 0.32 -23.12
CA GLY A 737 17.93 1.50 -23.70
C GLY A 737 17.79 2.65 -22.72
N PHE A 738 16.94 3.62 -23.00
CA PHE A 738 16.63 4.69 -22.07
C PHE A 738 15.13 4.97 -22.02
N PHE A 739 14.67 5.43 -20.86
CA PHE A 739 13.31 5.88 -20.68
C PHE A 739 13.19 7.37 -20.97
N VAL A 740 12.13 7.71 -21.65
CA VAL A 740 11.75 9.10 -21.92
C VAL A 740 10.39 9.40 -21.32
N GLU A 741 10.17 10.66 -21.00
CA GLU A 741 8.89 11.20 -20.63
C GLU A 741 8.51 12.30 -21.58
N LEU A 742 7.29 12.20 -22.15
CA LEU A 742 6.76 13.22 -23.06
C LEU A 742 6.47 14.51 -22.31
N THR A 743 6.85 15.66 -22.89
CA THR A 743 6.75 16.96 -22.21
C THR A 743 5.33 17.50 -22.16
N GLU A 744 4.46 17.11 -23.08
CA GLU A 744 3.10 17.62 -23.20
C GLU A 744 2.04 16.76 -22.50
N VAL A 745 2.21 15.42 -22.56
CA VAL A 745 1.19 14.45 -22.11
C VAL A 745 1.66 13.54 -20.98
N PHE A 746 2.78 13.81 -20.32
CA PHE A 746 3.30 13.07 -19.14
C PHE A 746 3.31 11.53 -19.28
N VAL A 747 3.56 11.03 -20.47
CA VAL A 747 3.65 9.61 -20.77
C VAL A 747 5.10 9.17 -20.70
N GLU A 748 5.40 8.18 -19.88
CA GLU A 748 6.71 7.54 -19.84
C GLU A 748 6.75 6.36 -20.83
N GLY A 749 7.91 6.16 -21.48
CA GLY A 749 8.11 4.98 -22.32
C GLY A 749 9.59 4.68 -22.58
N LEU A 750 9.83 3.54 -23.18
CA LEU A 750 11.17 3.01 -23.44
C LEU A 750 11.58 3.29 -24.90
N VAL A 751 12.79 3.79 -25.06
CA VAL A 751 13.54 3.68 -26.32
C VAL A 751 14.49 2.49 -26.19
N PRO A 752 14.17 1.33 -26.80
CA PRO A 752 14.99 0.14 -26.70
C PRO A 752 16.33 0.33 -27.42
N MET A 753 17.39 -0.37 -26.93
CA MET A 753 18.75 -0.25 -27.48
C MET A 753 18.85 -0.66 -28.95
N ASP A 754 18.14 -1.70 -29.35
CA ASP A 754 18.08 -2.18 -30.73
C ASP A 754 17.47 -1.14 -31.68
N ARG A 755 16.37 -0.50 -31.26
CA ARG A 755 15.74 0.59 -32.02
C ARG A 755 16.63 1.83 -32.09
N LEU A 756 17.31 2.14 -31.00
CA LEU A 756 18.27 3.24 -30.97
C LEU A 756 19.43 2.98 -31.94
N GLU A 757 19.99 1.76 -31.98
CA GLU A 757 21.05 1.36 -32.90
C GLU A 757 20.57 1.42 -34.37
N GLU A 758 19.36 0.99 -34.67
CA GLU A 758 18.75 1.12 -36.00
C GLU A 758 18.67 2.60 -36.44
N THR A 759 18.13 3.46 -35.56
CA THR A 759 17.99 4.88 -35.85
C THR A 759 19.32 5.61 -36.00
N VAL A 760 20.29 5.32 -35.13
CA VAL A 760 21.63 5.90 -35.17
C VAL A 760 22.43 5.33 -36.32
N GLY A 761 22.11 4.12 -36.80
CA GLY A 761 22.87 3.38 -37.82
C GLY A 761 24.27 2.99 -37.34
N ASP A 762 24.42 2.76 -36.04
CA ASP A 762 25.70 2.38 -35.41
C ASP A 762 25.44 1.66 -34.09
N ARG A 763 26.32 0.77 -33.69
CA ARG A 763 26.25 0.12 -32.39
C ARG A 763 26.40 1.11 -31.26
N CYS A 764 25.53 0.99 -30.28
CA CYS A 764 25.51 1.81 -29.10
C CYS A 764 25.90 1.01 -27.85
N PHE A 765 26.44 1.66 -26.85
CA PHE A 765 26.78 1.03 -25.58
C PHE A 765 26.56 1.96 -24.42
N PHE A 766 26.09 1.41 -23.33
CA PHE A 766 25.89 2.11 -22.07
C PHE A 766 27.22 2.38 -21.39
N ARG A 767 27.48 3.64 -21.05
CA ARG A 767 28.65 4.09 -20.31
C ARG A 767 28.21 4.49 -18.90
N GLU A 768 28.64 3.67 -17.94
CA GLU A 768 28.22 3.77 -16.53
C GLU A 768 28.75 5.06 -15.88
N THR A 769 29.91 5.54 -16.27
CA THR A 769 30.57 6.72 -15.70
C THR A 769 29.80 8.02 -15.92
N ASP A 770 29.07 8.13 -17.02
CA ASP A 770 28.37 9.34 -17.43
C ASP A 770 26.86 9.13 -17.52
N HIS A 771 26.36 7.95 -17.13
CA HIS A 771 24.95 7.55 -17.30
C HIS A 771 24.42 7.89 -18.70
N ALA A 772 25.19 7.51 -19.73
CA ALA A 772 24.91 7.83 -21.11
C ALA A 772 24.97 6.60 -22.03
N ILE A 773 24.17 6.62 -23.09
CA ILE A 773 24.35 5.73 -24.21
C ILE A 773 25.16 6.45 -25.30
N VAL A 774 26.24 5.83 -25.77
CA VAL A 774 27.18 6.42 -26.72
C VAL A 774 27.30 5.53 -27.95
N SER A 775 27.18 6.12 -29.13
CA SER A 775 27.45 5.40 -30.39
C SER A 775 28.95 5.20 -30.63
N ARG A 776 29.30 4.05 -31.19
CA ARG A 776 30.71 3.64 -31.34
C ARG A 776 31.53 4.50 -32.32
N ARG A 777 30.90 4.87 -33.45
CA ARG A 777 31.59 5.55 -34.58
C ARG A 777 31.06 6.97 -34.83
N ARG A 778 29.75 7.21 -34.60
CA ARG A 778 29.09 8.50 -34.92
C ARG A 778 29.20 9.56 -33.83
N ASN A 779 29.86 9.23 -32.71
CA ASN A 779 30.06 10.10 -31.53
C ASN A 779 28.78 10.75 -30.99
N ARG A 780 27.61 10.14 -31.30
CA ARG A 780 26.31 10.57 -30.69
C ARG A 780 26.24 10.08 -29.28
N ARG A 781 25.69 10.93 -28.43
CA ARG A 781 25.52 10.65 -26.99
C ARG A 781 24.09 10.97 -26.59
N PHE A 782 23.56 10.18 -25.70
CA PHE A 782 22.24 10.36 -25.08
C PHE A 782 22.43 10.29 -23.58
N HIS A 783 22.36 11.45 -22.93
CA HIS A 783 22.55 11.58 -21.50
C HIS A 783 21.20 11.66 -20.78
N LEU A 784 21.23 11.35 -19.52
CA LEU A 784 20.15 11.68 -18.61
C LEU A 784 19.88 13.20 -18.65
N GLY A 785 18.60 13.60 -18.79
CA GLY A 785 18.19 15.00 -18.89
C GLY A 785 18.24 15.60 -20.30
N ASP A 786 18.72 14.87 -21.32
CA ASP A 786 18.70 15.36 -22.71
C ASP A 786 17.25 15.43 -23.23
N ARG A 787 16.95 16.50 -23.97
CA ARG A 787 15.72 16.61 -24.74
C ARG A 787 15.89 15.92 -26.08
N VAL A 788 14.94 15.05 -26.39
CA VAL A 788 14.91 14.28 -27.62
C VAL A 788 13.55 14.36 -28.27
N ARG A 789 13.48 14.29 -29.59
CA ARG A 789 12.23 14.09 -30.30
C ARG A 789 12.03 12.61 -30.55
N VAL A 790 10.86 12.09 -30.21
CA VAL A 790 10.53 10.67 -30.31
C VAL A 790 9.21 10.46 -31.05
N ARG A 791 9.08 9.28 -31.66
CA ARG A 791 7.84 8.81 -32.28
C ARG A 791 7.33 7.59 -31.53
N ALA A 792 6.04 7.57 -31.21
CA ALA A 792 5.40 6.41 -30.63
C ALA A 792 5.33 5.27 -31.65
N GLU A 793 5.97 4.14 -31.40
CA GLU A 793 6.05 3.05 -32.38
C GLU A 793 5.19 1.86 -32.02
N ARG A 794 5.19 1.47 -30.78
CA ARG A 794 4.54 0.24 -30.34
C ARG A 794 4.14 0.28 -28.87
N ILE A 795 3.09 -0.47 -28.53
CA ILE A 795 2.76 -0.77 -27.13
C ILE A 795 3.23 -2.21 -26.85
N ASP A 796 4.04 -2.38 -25.80
CA ASP A 796 4.37 -3.73 -25.32
C ASP A 796 3.08 -4.40 -24.79
N PRO A 797 2.64 -5.52 -25.36
CA PRO A 797 1.36 -6.12 -24.98
C PRO A 797 1.37 -6.74 -23.60
N VAL A 798 2.55 -7.08 -23.07
CA VAL A 798 2.71 -7.75 -21.76
C VAL A 798 2.83 -6.71 -20.63
N PHE A 799 3.71 -5.73 -20.81
CA PHE A 799 3.96 -4.72 -19.79
C PHE A 799 3.10 -3.46 -19.94
N LYS A 800 2.27 -3.39 -21.00
CA LYS A 800 1.47 -2.20 -21.33
C LYS A 800 2.31 -0.92 -21.30
N ARG A 801 3.51 -0.98 -21.89
CA ARG A 801 4.45 0.14 -21.96
C ARG A 801 4.58 0.64 -23.39
N VAL A 802 4.71 1.96 -23.51
CA VAL A 802 4.97 2.60 -24.80
C VAL A 802 6.43 2.44 -25.18
N GLU A 803 6.67 1.97 -26.40
CA GLU A 803 8.01 1.97 -27.00
C GLU A 803 8.11 3.10 -28.02
N PHE A 804 9.19 3.86 -27.92
CA PHE A 804 9.48 4.99 -28.75
C PHE A 804 10.73 4.76 -29.62
N ALA A 805 10.74 5.39 -30.78
CA ALA A 805 11.96 5.58 -31.56
C ALA A 805 12.40 7.05 -31.51
N VAL A 806 13.70 7.28 -31.38
CA VAL A 806 14.29 8.62 -31.44
C VAL A 806 14.30 9.12 -32.87
N LEU A 807 13.90 10.35 -33.08
CA LEU A 807 14.00 11.04 -34.36
C LEU A 807 15.28 11.87 -34.36
N LEU A 808 16.22 11.50 -35.24
CA LEU A 808 17.43 12.27 -35.44
C LEU A 808 17.12 13.41 -36.40
N GLY A 809 17.08 14.65 -35.91
CA GLY A 809 17.01 15.81 -36.79
C GLY A 809 18.12 15.73 -37.84
N ALA A 810 17.81 16.13 -39.07
CA ALA A 810 18.83 16.25 -40.11
C ALA A 810 19.97 17.11 -39.57
N SER A 811 21.16 16.55 -39.49
CA SER A 811 22.36 17.26 -39.09
C SER A 811 22.50 18.49 -39.99
N LYS A 812 22.29 19.71 -39.44
CA LYS A 812 22.80 20.94 -40.07
C LYS A 812 24.30 21.01 -39.87
#